data_b34e802723aadc658b5175e2f942514a
#
_entry.id   b34e802723aadc658b5175e2f942514a
#
_cell.length_a   1.000
_cell.length_b   1.000
_cell.length_c   1.000
_cell.angle_alpha   90.00
_cell.angle_beta   90.00
_cell.angle_gamma   90.00
#
_symmetry.space_group_name_H-M   'P 1'
#
loop_
_entity.id
_entity.type
_entity.pdbx_description
1 polymer ?
#
loop_
_entity_poly.entity_id
_entity_poly.type
_entity_poly.pdbx_seq_one_letter_code
_entity_poly.pdbx_strand_id
1 'polypeptide(L)'
;MNFKDIPLEISYISVGEDSFSQILNPLLACTKVYKRSVGYFSSSALNFIGDGLLEMARNGGKIYLATSPHLSDEDILAIKNGYIDRDRIENCFINDVQDTLLKLSDENAKMLYLLVKEGVVDVKIVIRNNGLYHDKLAVLEDYDGNVVACVGSNNETGAGYNNNYEKTRVYKSWNDTEGRIADETAEFDSIWENSNKQLLIYDFMSAFESELLDRIEKRGVYENKGTKYKMRPYQDDAKNGWNKNNHSGFFVMATGTGKTITSLYSIKEFVEENEIFTVIAVPYKHLVSQWAEDVKEFFPEAAVHIVHGEIKDAETKIYASYLQSKKHYKPIIVITTIKSFFLGRYVNLYNKIDFEKILIVDEAHNFANRISDELDEKYKYKLGLSATPVFGSDAEKTKRLLDWFGGQVIDLPIEKALGKYLVNYKYHPIYVYATEEDEKKFAKANSLMLSAIDPVRQIIIDEEKFTLGYRGRLRAISMAEEKHTRIAEIFSHIEDKDHTIIYCSDGKLWYDGGKKTNEPKEIRHLESILNLINDSCLRSVGSGKASKFTASEGIDERMELIDSFNKGYIEYLVAIRCLDEGINIPSIKSALILSSNDNYREFVQRRGRILRLYTDKNNVEKKVAHIYDVIVLPSLGNKTFAEIEFRRFYEYSRLALNKDVLLDTLEGYLAQYDLTYEDIKFKNEYVYGGDLDD
;
A
#
# COMPACT_ATOMS: atom_id res chain seq x y z
N MET A 1 0.91 26.54 33.03
CA MET A 1 2.23 25.88 32.91
C MET A 1 3.13 26.85 32.16
N ASN A 2 4.31 27.15 32.66
CA ASN A 2 5.29 27.99 31.98
C ASN A 2 6.62 27.23 31.83
N PHE A 3 7.62 27.83 31.17
CA PHE A 3 8.88 27.12 30.88
C PHE A 3 9.67 26.73 32.14
N LYS A 4 9.48 27.38 33.26
CA LYS A 4 10.15 27.03 34.51
C LYS A 4 9.59 25.78 35.18
N ASP A 5 8.37 25.41 34.82
CA ASP A 5 7.72 24.18 35.31
C ASP A 5 8.20 22.92 34.55
N ILE A 6 8.93 23.12 33.43
CA ILE A 6 9.45 22.04 32.59
C ILE A 6 10.89 21.72 32.99
N PRO A 7 11.23 20.49 33.36
CA PRO A 7 12.60 20.12 33.67
C PRO A 7 13.46 20.13 32.41
N LEU A 8 14.34 21.13 32.29
CA LEU A 8 15.21 21.30 31.13
C LEU A 8 16.67 21.05 31.50
N GLU A 9 17.29 20.10 30.78
CA GLU A 9 18.74 19.84 30.85
C GLU A 9 19.53 20.91 30.05
N ILE A 10 20.86 20.90 30.20
CA ILE A 10 21.75 21.85 29.49
C ILE A 10 21.93 21.42 28.03
N SER A 11 21.80 20.14 27.74
CA SER A 11 21.92 19.61 26.37
C SER A 11 21.18 18.31 26.21
N TYR A 12 20.69 18.08 24.99
CA TYR A 12 20.02 16.86 24.56
C TYR A 12 20.70 16.26 23.35
N ILE A 13 20.52 14.97 23.16
CA ILE A 13 20.90 14.25 21.94
C ILE A 13 19.64 13.71 21.27
N SER A 14 19.69 13.50 19.96
CA SER A 14 18.53 13.07 19.16
C SER A 14 18.14 11.60 19.34
N VAL A 15 19.03 10.79 19.94
CA VAL A 15 18.84 9.32 20.08
C VAL A 15 18.76 8.94 21.56
N GLY A 16 17.72 8.18 21.95
CA GLY A 16 17.52 7.65 23.30
C GLY A 16 16.24 8.16 23.99
N GLU A 17 16.08 7.78 25.26
CA GLU A 17 14.91 8.13 26.07
C GLU A 17 14.82 9.64 26.39
N ASP A 18 15.94 10.36 26.39
CA ASP A 18 16.03 11.80 26.62
C ASP A 18 16.20 12.60 25.31
N SER A 19 15.46 12.24 24.29
CA SER A 19 15.55 12.93 23.00
C SER A 19 14.98 14.35 23.04
N PHE A 20 15.58 15.27 22.30
CA PHE A 20 15.15 16.67 22.23
C PHE A 20 13.66 16.82 21.80
N SER A 21 13.15 15.92 20.95
CA SER A 21 11.74 15.93 20.54
C SER A 21 10.75 15.75 21.70
N GLN A 22 11.11 14.99 22.72
CA GLN A 22 10.26 14.77 23.90
C GLN A 22 10.12 16.04 24.75
N ILE A 23 11.16 16.89 24.76
CA ILE A 23 11.13 18.16 25.48
C ILE A 23 10.51 19.28 24.64
N LEU A 24 10.68 19.23 23.32
CA LEU A 24 10.20 20.29 22.45
C LEU A 24 8.65 20.37 22.43
N ASN A 25 7.94 19.24 22.44
CA ASN A 25 6.47 19.25 22.50
C ASN A 25 5.89 19.94 23.75
N PRO A 26 6.32 19.62 24.98
CA PRO A 26 5.88 20.36 26.16
C PRO A 26 6.24 21.85 26.14
N LEU A 27 7.41 22.22 25.60
CA LEU A 27 7.79 23.63 25.44
C LEU A 27 6.87 24.34 24.45
N LEU A 28 6.64 23.77 23.27
CA LEU A 28 5.76 24.33 22.24
C LEU A 28 4.35 24.55 22.78
N ALA A 29 3.79 23.61 23.54
CA ALA A 29 2.47 23.72 24.11
C ALA A 29 2.30 24.98 25.02
N CYS A 30 3.38 25.46 25.62
CA CYS A 30 3.40 26.65 26.48
C CYS A 30 3.92 27.91 25.78
N THR A 31 4.32 27.79 24.50
CA THR A 31 5.00 28.86 23.75
C THR A 31 4.00 29.88 23.20
N LYS A 32 4.31 31.16 23.41
CA LYS A 32 3.65 32.32 22.80
C LYS A 32 4.29 32.70 21.46
N VAL A 33 5.63 32.67 21.39
CA VAL A 33 6.40 33.02 20.20
C VAL A 33 7.46 31.95 19.96
N TYR A 34 7.44 31.33 18.78
CA TYR A 34 8.45 30.37 18.33
C TYR A 34 9.19 30.93 17.12
N LYS A 35 10.44 31.32 17.31
CA LYS A 35 11.36 31.76 16.26
C LYS A 35 12.27 30.62 15.90
N ARG A 36 12.24 30.16 14.65
CA ARG A 36 13.00 29.01 14.19
C ARG A 36 13.81 29.33 12.95
N SER A 37 15.11 29.09 13.02
CA SER A 37 16.04 29.18 11.91
C SER A 37 16.59 27.78 11.60
N VAL A 38 16.43 27.31 10.36
CA VAL A 38 16.88 25.98 9.91
C VAL A 38 17.44 26.04 8.51
N GLY A 39 18.47 25.25 8.26
CA GLY A 39 18.98 25.08 6.90
C GLY A 39 18.01 24.36 5.97
N TYR A 40 17.16 23.50 6.53
CA TYR A 40 16.15 22.76 5.76
C TYR A 40 14.99 22.34 6.67
N PHE A 41 13.77 22.51 6.17
CA PHE A 41 12.55 22.10 6.84
C PHE A 41 11.88 20.96 6.05
N SER A 42 11.45 19.91 6.72
CA SER A 42 10.70 18.82 6.10
C SER A 42 9.43 18.47 6.87
N SER A 43 8.45 17.97 6.15
CA SER A 43 7.18 17.50 6.69
C SER A 43 7.31 16.42 7.75
N SER A 44 8.36 15.60 7.69
CA SER A 44 8.59 14.55 8.67
C SER A 44 8.82 15.06 10.08
N ALA A 45 9.24 16.32 10.25
CA ALA A 45 9.34 16.96 11.55
C ALA A 45 7.99 17.05 12.27
N LEU A 46 6.91 17.29 11.53
CA LEU A 46 5.55 17.42 12.09
C LEU A 46 5.07 16.14 12.79
N ASN A 47 5.60 14.97 12.42
CA ASN A 47 5.30 13.71 13.11
C ASN A 47 5.82 13.68 14.56
N PHE A 48 6.82 14.51 14.88
CA PHE A 48 7.45 14.52 16.20
C PHE A 48 7.02 15.72 17.07
N ILE A 49 6.72 16.86 16.43
CA ILE A 49 6.42 18.10 17.15
C ILE A 49 5.00 18.64 16.90
N GLY A 50 4.20 17.93 16.09
CA GLY A 50 2.88 18.37 15.65
C GLY A 50 1.90 18.65 16.79
N ASP A 51 1.88 17.81 17.82
CA ASP A 51 0.99 17.99 18.98
C ASP A 51 1.30 19.27 19.73
N GLY A 52 2.59 19.58 19.96
CA GLY A 52 3.02 20.81 20.62
C GLY A 52 2.68 22.05 19.80
N LEU A 53 2.89 22.01 18.48
CA LEU A 53 2.53 23.11 17.58
C LEU A 53 1.03 23.37 17.54
N LEU A 54 0.22 22.33 17.55
CA LEU A 54 -1.24 22.44 17.56
C LEU A 54 -1.74 23.09 18.86
N GLU A 55 -1.18 22.68 20.01
CA GLU A 55 -1.54 23.27 21.30
C GLU A 55 -1.10 24.73 21.41
N MET A 56 0.11 25.03 20.90
CA MET A 56 0.59 26.41 20.79
C MET A 56 -0.35 27.30 19.97
N ALA A 57 -0.80 26.78 18.80
CA ALA A 57 -1.74 27.49 17.94
C ALA A 57 -3.11 27.74 18.63
N ARG A 58 -3.64 26.73 19.33
CA ARG A 58 -4.88 26.87 20.14
C ARG A 58 -4.78 27.94 21.20
N ASN A 59 -3.60 28.12 21.77
CA ASN A 59 -3.32 29.12 22.78
C ASN A 59 -3.01 30.50 22.20
N GLY A 60 -3.04 30.68 20.87
CA GLY A 60 -2.79 31.95 20.18
C GLY A 60 -1.30 32.26 19.98
N GLY A 61 -0.44 31.28 20.03
CA GLY A 61 0.99 31.42 19.76
C GLY A 61 1.30 31.66 18.29
N LYS A 62 2.50 32.13 17.97
CA LYS A 62 2.98 32.43 16.61
C LYS A 62 4.33 31.80 16.30
N ILE A 63 4.51 31.36 15.06
CA ILE A 63 5.73 30.75 14.53
C ILE A 63 6.34 31.65 13.47
N TYR A 64 7.62 31.95 13.61
CA TYR A 64 8.44 32.64 12.62
C TYR A 64 9.53 31.69 12.14
N LEU A 65 9.39 31.20 10.90
CA LEU A 65 10.28 30.19 10.30
C LEU A 65 11.18 30.81 9.24
N ALA A 66 12.48 30.79 9.48
CA ALA A 66 13.52 31.16 8.51
C ALA A 66 14.17 29.86 7.98
N THR A 67 14.04 29.58 6.68
CA THR A 67 14.54 28.34 6.08
C THR A 67 15.15 28.58 4.70
N SER A 68 15.93 27.62 4.21
CA SER A 68 16.51 27.66 2.86
C SER A 68 15.90 26.55 1.99
N PRO A 69 15.61 26.78 0.70
CA PRO A 69 15.18 25.73 -0.21
C PRO A 69 16.36 24.82 -0.60
N HIS A 70 16.06 23.63 -1.12
CA HIS A 70 17.04 22.79 -1.79
C HIS A 70 17.48 23.44 -3.10
N LEU A 71 18.75 23.84 -3.16
CA LEU A 71 19.36 24.44 -4.33
C LEU A 71 20.30 23.42 -4.99
N SER A 72 20.23 23.31 -6.31
CA SER A 72 21.20 22.54 -7.09
C SER A 72 22.57 23.22 -7.12
N ASP A 73 23.62 22.49 -7.47
CA ASP A 73 24.96 23.07 -7.65
C ASP A 73 24.99 24.22 -8.69
N GLU A 74 24.11 24.12 -9.70
CA GLU A 74 23.93 25.17 -10.72
C GLU A 74 23.29 26.41 -10.15
N ASP A 75 22.29 26.27 -9.25
CA ASP A 75 21.63 27.38 -8.56
C ASP A 75 22.60 28.08 -7.62
N ILE A 76 23.39 27.30 -6.87
CA ILE A 76 24.43 27.82 -5.98
C ILE A 76 25.48 28.60 -6.79
N LEU A 77 25.87 28.12 -7.97
CA LEU A 77 26.84 28.78 -8.85
C LEU A 77 26.25 30.08 -9.44
N ALA A 78 24.96 30.06 -9.81
CA ALA A 78 24.28 31.25 -10.32
C ALA A 78 24.19 32.34 -9.24
N ILE A 79 23.89 31.97 -8.01
CA ILE A 79 23.87 32.86 -6.83
C ILE A 79 25.27 33.47 -6.61
N LYS A 80 26.32 32.64 -6.64
CA LYS A 80 27.71 33.10 -6.47
C LYS A 80 28.16 34.10 -7.55
N ASN A 81 27.65 33.96 -8.77
CA ASN A 81 27.97 34.82 -9.89
C ASN A 81 27.09 36.08 -10.00
N GLY A 82 26.17 36.28 -9.03
CA GLY A 82 25.29 37.46 -9.02
C GLY A 82 24.12 37.40 -10.00
N TYR A 83 23.85 36.24 -10.60
CA TYR A 83 22.72 36.03 -11.51
C TYR A 83 21.56 35.44 -10.70
N ILE A 84 20.98 36.21 -9.76
CA ILE A 84 19.86 35.75 -8.94
C ILE A 84 18.57 36.15 -9.64
N ASP A 85 17.85 35.16 -10.11
CA ASP A 85 16.47 35.29 -10.53
C ASP A 85 15.55 34.95 -9.34
N ARG A 86 14.77 35.94 -8.86
CA ARG A 86 13.80 35.75 -7.79
C ARG A 86 12.80 34.63 -8.12
N ASP A 87 12.34 34.58 -9.35
CA ASP A 87 11.36 33.59 -9.81
C ASP A 87 11.93 32.17 -9.76
N ARG A 88 13.23 32.01 -10.00
CA ARG A 88 13.92 30.72 -9.90
C ARG A 88 13.99 30.21 -8.45
N ILE A 89 14.29 31.10 -7.50
CA ILE A 89 14.33 30.78 -6.07
C ILE A 89 12.92 30.44 -5.56
N GLU A 90 11.92 31.21 -5.98
CA GLU A 90 10.53 30.95 -5.67
C GLU A 90 10.08 29.57 -6.19
N ASN A 91 10.44 29.23 -7.43
CA ASN A 91 10.14 27.92 -8.00
C ASN A 91 10.86 26.78 -7.26
N CYS A 92 12.12 26.95 -6.84
CA CYS A 92 12.81 25.94 -6.02
C CYS A 92 12.07 25.74 -4.69
N PHE A 93 11.67 26.82 -4.03
CA PHE A 93 10.92 26.76 -2.78
C PHE A 93 9.53 26.10 -2.96
N ILE A 94 8.80 26.48 -4.00
CA ILE A 94 7.49 25.87 -4.34
C ILE A 94 7.63 24.37 -4.58
N ASN A 95 8.67 23.93 -5.29
CA ASN A 95 8.94 22.52 -5.51
C ASN A 95 9.23 21.78 -4.20
N ASP A 96 10.03 22.36 -3.30
CA ASP A 96 10.31 21.78 -1.99
C ASP A 96 9.03 21.70 -1.12
N VAL A 97 8.17 22.71 -1.18
CA VAL A 97 6.86 22.69 -0.52
C VAL A 97 5.99 21.60 -1.12
N GLN A 98 5.96 21.46 -2.44
CA GLN A 98 5.20 20.42 -3.13
C GLN A 98 5.67 19.03 -2.74
N ASP A 99 6.97 18.78 -2.73
CA ASP A 99 7.57 17.51 -2.32
C ASP A 99 7.31 17.21 -0.84
N THR A 100 7.34 18.24 -0.02
CA THR A 100 7.01 18.17 1.42
C THR A 100 5.54 17.79 1.62
N LEU A 101 4.62 18.46 0.93
CA LEU A 101 3.19 18.20 1.01
C LEU A 101 2.80 16.81 0.49
N LEU A 102 3.50 16.27 -0.50
CA LEU A 102 3.28 14.92 -1.01
C LEU A 102 3.59 13.84 0.03
N LYS A 103 4.51 14.11 0.95
CA LYS A 103 4.96 13.18 2.00
C LYS A 103 4.19 13.32 3.32
N LEU A 104 3.37 14.35 3.47
CA LEU A 104 2.54 14.56 4.67
C LEU A 104 1.38 13.58 4.74
N SER A 105 1.11 13.07 5.95
CA SER A 105 -0.19 12.47 6.26
C SER A 105 -1.30 13.52 6.13
N ASP A 106 -2.54 13.09 5.89
CA ASP A 106 -3.67 14.02 5.78
C ASP A 106 -3.91 14.82 7.07
N GLU A 107 -3.64 14.24 8.24
CA GLU A 107 -3.71 14.92 9.54
C GLU A 107 -2.68 16.05 9.65
N ASN A 108 -1.43 15.78 9.25
CA ASN A 108 -0.37 16.78 9.28
C ASN A 108 -0.57 17.87 8.21
N ALA A 109 -1.12 17.51 7.04
CA ALA A 109 -1.49 18.49 6.03
C ALA A 109 -2.62 19.42 6.50
N LYS A 110 -3.65 18.87 7.17
CA LYS A 110 -4.71 19.66 7.82
C LYS A 110 -4.16 20.59 8.88
N MET A 111 -3.28 20.08 9.71
CA MET A 111 -2.64 20.88 10.76
C MET A 111 -1.85 22.03 10.15
N LEU A 112 -1.00 21.78 9.17
CA LEU A 112 -0.21 22.83 8.49
C LEU A 112 -1.13 23.87 7.83
N TYR A 113 -2.19 23.43 7.16
CA TYR A 113 -3.20 24.32 6.59
C TYR A 113 -3.84 25.25 7.64
N LEU A 114 -4.27 24.69 8.77
CA LEU A 114 -4.86 25.49 9.84
C LEU A 114 -3.86 26.51 10.40
N LEU A 115 -2.61 26.10 10.64
CA LEU A 115 -1.56 26.98 11.12
C LEU A 115 -1.31 28.18 10.18
N VAL A 116 -1.34 27.92 8.86
CA VAL A 116 -1.14 28.95 7.84
C VAL A 116 -2.40 29.82 7.71
N LYS A 117 -3.57 29.24 7.58
CA LYS A 117 -4.84 29.94 7.43
C LYS A 117 -5.18 30.88 8.59
N GLU A 118 -4.88 30.44 9.81
CA GLU A 118 -5.09 31.25 11.03
C GLU A 118 -3.94 32.26 11.28
N GLY A 119 -3.00 32.35 10.33
CA GLY A 119 -1.85 33.24 10.43
C GLY A 119 -0.93 32.96 11.62
N VAL A 120 -0.88 31.68 12.03
CA VAL A 120 -0.02 31.23 13.13
C VAL A 120 1.43 31.07 12.67
N VAL A 121 1.62 30.67 11.40
CA VAL A 121 2.94 30.45 10.78
C VAL A 121 3.24 31.57 9.79
N ASP A 122 4.43 32.15 9.91
CA ASP A 122 5.03 33.07 8.96
C ASP A 122 6.39 32.53 8.51
N VAL A 123 6.67 32.52 7.18
CA VAL A 123 7.83 31.85 6.59
C VAL A 123 8.63 32.83 5.76
N LYS A 124 9.95 32.88 5.98
CA LYS A 124 10.90 33.60 5.14
C LYS A 124 11.97 32.67 4.58
N ILE A 125 12.31 32.87 3.33
CA ILE A 125 13.38 32.13 2.65
C ILE A 125 14.69 32.90 2.78
N VAL A 126 15.69 32.19 3.27
CA VAL A 126 17.02 32.77 3.57
C VAL A 126 18.07 32.09 2.70
N ILE A 127 18.83 32.89 1.98
CA ILE A 127 19.94 32.43 1.13
C ILE A 127 21.19 33.21 1.49
N ARG A 128 22.29 32.51 1.60
CA ARG A 128 23.59 33.14 1.82
C ARG A 128 24.22 33.56 0.52
N ASN A 129 24.74 34.80 0.44
CA ASN A 129 25.35 35.37 -0.78
C ASN A 129 26.49 34.50 -1.40
N ASN A 130 27.20 33.73 -0.59
CA ASN A 130 28.37 32.94 -1.05
C ASN A 130 28.40 31.52 -0.47
N GLY A 131 27.24 30.86 -0.30
CA GLY A 131 27.19 29.50 0.25
C GLY A 131 25.82 29.06 0.67
N LEU A 132 25.74 27.94 1.37
CA LEU A 132 24.49 27.42 1.93
C LEU A 132 24.18 28.16 3.25
N TYR A 133 22.91 28.47 3.44
CA TYR A 133 22.39 28.84 4.75
C TYR A 133 22.15 27.56 5.57
N HIS A 134 22.81 27.45 6.70
CA HIS A 134 22.80 26.20 7.47
C HIS A 134 22.76 26.47 8.99
N ASP A 135 21.95 27.42 9.38
CA ASP A 135 21.73 27.73 10.79
C ASP A 135 20.69 26.79 11.43
N LYS A 136 20.74 26.64 12.76
CA LYS A 136 19.85 25.74 13.52
C LYS A 136 19.59 26.30 14.89
N LEU A 137 18.89 27.41 14.90
CA LEU A 137 18.50 28.17 16.09
C LEU A 137 16.99 28.02 16.33
N ALA A 138 16.60 27.81 17.58
CA ALA A 138 15.22 27.88 18.03
C ALA A 138 15.15 28.78 19.24
N VAL A 139 14.33 29.82 19.20
CA VAL A 139 14.06 30.70 20.34
C VAL A 139 12.56 30.64 20.64
N LEU A 140 12.23 30.24 21.87
CA LEU A 140 10.87 30.08 22.35
C LEU A 140 10.63 31.09 23.50
N GLU A 141 9.51 31.80 23.47
CA GLU A 141 9.06 32.69 24.53
C GLU A 141 7.69 32.25 25.05
N ASP A 142 7.52 32.08 26.34
CA ASP A 142 6.24 31.77 26.97
C ASP A 142 5.39 33.02 27.24
N TYR A 143 4.18 32.82 27.77
CA TYR A 143 3.26 33.93 28.11
C TYR A 143 3.70 34.77 29.32
N ASP A 144 4.64 34.26 30.12
CA ASP A 144 5.22 34.97 31.28
C ASP A 144 6.52 35.70 30.93
N GLY A 145 6.94 35.66 29.64
CA GLY A 145 8.17 36.30 29.16
C GLY A 145 9.45 35.53 29.49
N ASN A 146 9.35 34.24 29.87
CA ASN A 146 10.52 33.40 29.97
C ASN A 146 10.95 32.98 28.57
N VAL A 147 12.25 32.95 28.30
CA VAL A 147 12.82 32.58 27.02
C VAL A 147 13.71 31.37 27.16
N VAL A 148 13.59 30.47 26.20
CA VAL A 148 14.47 29.31 26.01
C VAL A 148 15.05 29.36 24.60
N ALA A 149 16.38 29.36 24.51
CA ALA A 149 17.07 29.23 23.21
C ALA A 149 17.73 27.89 23.10
N CYS A 150 17.55 27.26 21.95
CA CYS A 150 18.09 25.95 21.60
C CYS A 150 19.00 26.10 20.37
N VAL A 151 20.27 25.75 20.53
CA VAL A 151 21.28 25.84 19.46
C VAL A 151 21.90 24.46 19.24
N GLY A 152 21.96 23.98 18.01
CA GLY A 152 22.48 22.66 17.75
C GLY A 152 22.69 22.33 16.28
N SER A 153 22.78 21.04 15.98
CA SER A 153 22.92 20.52 14.63
C SER A 153 21.59 20.08 13.99
N ASN A 154 20.50 20.07 14.77
CA ASN A 154 19.21 19.53 14.35
C ASN A 154 18.51 20.38 13.27
N ASN A 155 18.29 19.80 12.09
CA ASN A 155 17.33 20.31 11.12
C ASN A 155 15.89 19.92 11.52
N GLU A 156 14.89 20.67 11.05
CA GLU A 156 13.48 20.31 11.15
C GLU A 156 13.17 19.16 10.16
N THR A 157 13.70 17.98 10.44
CA THR A 157 13.51 16.75 9.65
C THR A 157 13.30 15.57 10.59
N GLY A 158 12.56 14.56 10.16
CA GLY A 158 12.38 13.33 10.94
C GLY A 158 13.71 12.63 11.25
N ALA A 159 14.67 12.67 10.34
CA ALA A 159 16.01 12.13 10.54
C ALA A 159 16.80 12.95 11.60
N GLY A 160 16.65 14.28 11.62
CA GLY A 160 17.28 15.14 12.62
C GLY A 160 16.76 14.87 14.03
N TYR A 161 15.50 14.47 14.15
CA TYR A 161 14.91 14.19 15.47
C TYR A 161 15.13 12.75 15.98
N ASN A 162 15.34 11.77 15.11
CA ASN A 162 15.30 10.36 15.53
C ASN A 162 16.41 9.46 14.97
N ASN A 163 17.02 9.81 13.81
CA ASN A 163 17.93 8.90 13.12
C ASN A 163 19.39 9.35 13.14
N ASN A 164 19.66 10.65 13.20
CA ASN A 164 21.00 11.19 13.20
C ASN A 164 21.45 11.46 14.63
N TYR A 165 22.75 11.31 14.91
CA TYR A 165 23.33 11.74 16.17
C TYR A 165 23.52 13.26 16.15
N GLU A 166 22.56 13.99 16.71
CA GLU A 166 22.54 15.43 16.77
C GLU A 166 22.60 15.88 18.24
N LYS A 167 23.25 17.01 18.50
CA LYS A 167 23.34 17.58 19.84
C LYS A 167 22.78 18.99 19.89
N THR A 168 21.83 19.21 20.78
CA THR A 168 21.19 20.52 21.01
C THR A 168 21.60 21.05 22.41
N ARG A 169 22.05 22.29 22.49
CA ARG A 169 22.27 22.99 23.75
C ARG A 169 21.08 23.86 24.04
N VAL A 170 20.74 23.96 25.33
CA VAL A 170 19.59 24.71 25.81
C VAL A 170 20.04 25.79 26.75
N TYR A 171 19.71 27.04 26.43
CA TYR A 171 19.91 28.21 27.25
C TYR A 171 18.56 28.67 27.82
N LYS A 172 18.55 29.16 29.08
CA LYS A 172 17.33 29.51 29.82
C LYS A 172 17.46 30.92 30.35
N SER A 173 16.51 31.83 30.09
CA SER A 173 16.58 33.23 30.48
C SER A 173 16.74 33.46 32.00
N TRP A 174 16.21 32.56 32.81
CA TRP A 174 16.31 32.63 34.28
C TRP A 174 17.65 32.16 34.83
N ASN A 175 18.55 31.61 33.97
CA ASN A 175 19.91 31.21 34.34
C ASN A 175 20.98 31.78 33.40
N ASP A 176 20.62 32.72 32.52
CA ASP A 176 21.53 33.31 31.55
C ASP A 176 22.27 34.51 32.14
N THR A 177 23.44 34.24 32.67
CA THR A 177 24.31 35.28 33.25
C THR A 177 25.24 35.94 32.23
N GLU A 178 25.34 35.36 31.01
CA GLU A 178 26.27 35.79 29.97
C GLU A 178 25.59 36.52 28.81
N GLY A 179 24.26 36.65 28.83
CA GLY A 179 23.49 37.35 27.80
C GLY A 179 23.34 36.56 26.48
N ARG A 180 23.55 35.26 26.49
CA ARG A 180 23.49 34.39 25.27
C ARG A 180 22.11 34.42 24.63
N ILE A 181 21.07 34.42 25.42
CA ILE A 181 19.68 34.48 24.89
C ILE A 181 19.42 35.78 24.14
N ALA A 182 19.95 36.88 24.64
CA ALA A 182 19.83 38.18 23.97
C ALA A 182 20.57 38.18 22.64
N ASP A 183 21.76 37.58 22.58
CA ASP A 183 22.55 37.45 21.35
C ASP A 183 21.86 36.55 20.32
N GLU A 184 21.38 35.34 20.70
CA GLU A 184 20.68 34.43 19.83
C GLU A 184 19.34 35.01 19.33
N THR A 185 18.63 35.72 20.15
CA THR A 185 17.39 36.41 19.77
C THR A 185 17.68 37.52 18.77
N ALA A 186 18.73 38.34 19.00
CA ALA A 186 19.13 39.41 18.13
C ALA A 186 19.63 38.87 16.77
N GLU A 187 20.29 37.72 16.77
CA GLU A 187 20.70 37.06 15.52
C GLU A 187 19.49 36.67 14.67
N PHE A 188 18.50 36.00 15.26
CA PHE A 188 17.26 35.67 14.54
C PHE A 188 16.54 36.93 14.05
N ASP A 189 16.39 37.95 14.91
CA ASP A 189 15.71 39.18 14.55
C ASP A 189 16.43 39.92 13.41
N SER A 190 17.77 39.88 13.37
CA SER A 190 18.54 40.46 12.27
C SER A 190 18.25 39.79 10.93
N ILE A 191 18.00 38.45 10.95
CA ILE A 191 17.57 37.70 9.78
C ILE A 191 16.13 38.10 9.43
N TRP A 192 15.25 38.08 10.40
CA TRP A 192 13.83 38.33 10.17
C TRP A 192 13.54 39.75 9.63
N GLU A 193 14.27 40.74 10.15
CA GLU A 193 14.15 42.14 9.75
C GLU A 193 14.97 42.52 8.50
N ASN A 194 15.62 41.51 7.86
CA ASN A 194 16.47 41.73 6.69
C ASN A 194 17.59 42.72 6.89
N SER A 195 18.14 42.79 8.11
CA SER A 195 19.24 43.68 8.44
C SER A 195 20.64 43.05 8.27
N ASN A 196 20.69 41.72 8.07
CA ASN A 196 21.95 40.99 7.86
C ASN A 196 22.42 41.09 6.40
N LYS A 197 23.47 41.87 6.16
CA LYS A 197 24.02 42.16 4.81
C LYS A 197 24.63 40.92 4.10
N GLN A 198 24.85 39.80 4.78
CA GLN A 198 25.41 38.59 4.22
C GLN A 198 24.34 37.61 3.69
N LEU A 199 23.09 37.90 3.95
CA LEU A 199 21.95 37.09 3.63
C LEU A 199 21.03 37.84 2.66
N LEU A 200 20.39 37.05 1.78
CA LEU A 200 19.27 37.47 0.94
C LEU A 200 18.01 36.85 1.51
N ILE A 201 17.03 37.67 1.78
CA ILE A 201 15.81 37.25 2.44
C ILE A 201 14.63 37.55 1.52
N TYR A 202 13.82 36.52 1.27
CA TYR A 202 12.64 36.59 0.43
C TYR A 202 11.41 36.25 1.25
N ASP A 203 10.38 37.05 1.06
CA ASP A 203 9.04 36.78 1.60
C ASP A 203 8.20 36.15 0.49
N PHE A 204 7.91 34.85 0.63
CA PHE A 204 7.09 34.08 -0.28
C PHE A 204 5.83 33.55 0.40
N MET A 205 5.42 34.17 1.51
CA MET A 205 4.26 33.68 2.27
C MET A 205 3.01 33.53 1.40
N SER A 206 2.75 34.50 0.51
CA SER A 206 1.58 34.44 -0.39
C SER A 206 1.68 33.30 -1.41
N ALA A 207 2.88 33.00 -1.92
CA ALA A 207 3.09 31.85 -2.83
C ALA A 207 2.98 30.53 -2.07
N PHE A 208 3.52 30.46 -0.85
CA PHE A 208 3.38 29.29 0.03
C PHE A 208 1.94 29.03 0.40
N GLU A 209 1.18 30.03 0.81
CA GLU A 209 -0.26 29.91 1.10
C GLU A 209 -1.03 29.42 -0.13
N SER A 210 -0.84 30.05 -1.28
CA SER A 210 -1.55 29.71 -2.51
C SER A 210 -1.29 28.26 -2.92
N GLU A 211 -0.04 27.81 -2.92
CA GLU A 211 0.32 26.45 -3.29
C GLU A 211 -0.18 25.41 -2.25
N LEU A 212 -0.09 25.74 -0.96
CA LEU A 212 -0.58 24.91 0.13
C LEU A 212 -2.11 24.75 0.03
N LEU A 213 -2.84 25.86 -0.16
CA LEU A 213 -4.30 25.86 -0.27
C LEU A 213 -4.78 25.11 -1.52
N ASP A 214 -4.19 25.39 -2.69
CA ASP A 214 -4.51 24.72 -3.95
C ASP A 214 -4.33 23.20 -3.88
N ARG A 215 -3.26 22.76 -3.23
CA ARG A 215 -3.00 21.33 -3.07
C ARG A 215 -3.86 20.64 -2.03
N ILE A 216 -4.18 21.32 -0.93
CA ILE A 216 -5.05 20.76 0.09
C ILE A 216 -6.50 20.73 -0.43
N GLU A 217 -6.92 21.75 -1.19
CA GLU A 217 -8.20 21.76 -1.89
C GLU A 217 -8.26 20.64 -2.95
N LYS A 218 -7.22 20.47 -3.76
CA LYS A 218 -7.11 19.36 -4.73
C LYS A 218 -7.09 17.97 -4.08
N ARG A 219 -6.59 17.86 -2.85
CA ARG A 219 -6.68 16.62 -2.04
C ARG A 219 -8.09 16.38 -1.47
N GLY A 220 -9.02 17.35 -1.59
CA GLY A 220 -10.37 17.22 -1.02
C GLY A 220 -10.41 17.21 0.51
N VAL A 221 -9.34 17.69 1.17
CA VAL A 221 -9.17 17.64 2.62
C VAL A 221 -10.15 18.58 3.36
N TYR A 222 -10.86 19.46 2.64
CA TYR A 222 -11.71 20.50 3.24
C TYR A 222 -13.17 20.53 2.80
N GLU A 223 -13.65 19.62 1.96
CA GLU A 223 -15.09 19.50 1.76
C GLU A 223 -15.72 18.77 2.94
N ASN A 224 -16.45 19.52 3.75
CA ASN A 224 -17.30 19.01 4.80
C ASN A 224 -18.27 17.96 4.27
N LYS A 225 -18.23 16.75 4.87
CA LYS A 225 -19.23 15.69 4.74
C LYS A 225 -19.24 14.83 3.46
N GLY A 226 -18.07 14.36 3.01
CA GLY A 226 -18.01 13.28 2.01
C GLY A 226 -16.64 12.61 2.01
N THR A 227 -16.58 11.33 1.75
CA THR A 227 -15.34 10.63 1.46
C THR A 227 -14.73 11.17 0.15
N LYS A 228 -13.39 11.14 -0.01
CA LYS A 228 -12.71 11.49 -1.28
C LYS A 228 -13.18 10.66 -2.48
N TYR A 229 -13.95 9.62 -2.22
CA TYR A 229 -14.46 8.71 -3.21
C TYR A 229 -15.81 9.20 -3.76
N LYS A 230 -15.86 9.43 -5.06
CA LYS A 230 -17.14 9.59 -5.77
C LYS A 230 -17.76 8.21 -5.95
N MET A 231 -18.86 7.95 -5.28
CA MET A 231 -19.54 6.66 -5.36
C MET A 231 -20.10 6.42 -6.75
N ARG A 232 -20.06 5.16 -7.14
CA ARG A 232 -20.55 4.68 -8.43
C ARG A 232 -21.95 4.07 -8.25
N PRO A 233 -22.82 4.07 -9.27
CA PRO A 233 -24.21 3.60 -9.12
C PRO A 233 -24.34 2.21 -8.48
N TYR A 234 -23.49 1.25 -8.85
CA TYR A 234 -23.52 -0.09 -8.24
C TYR A 234 -23.15 -0.10 -6.76
N GLN A 235 -22.42 0.90 -6.26
CA GLN A 235 -22.09 1.02 -4.84
C GLN A 235 -23.28 1.52 -4.06
N ASP A 236 -24.09 2.40 -4.65
CA ASP A 236 -25.39 2.79 -4.10
C ASP A 236 -26.37 1.63 -4.10
N ASP A 237 -26.39 0.80 -5.16
CA ASP A 237 -27.20 -0.41 -5.23
C ASP A 237 -26.80 -1.41 -4.11
N ALA A 238 -25.49 -1.59 -3.88
CA ALA A 238 -24.96 -2.45 -2.81
C ALA A 238 -25.37 -1.96 -1.43
N LYS A 239 -25.23 -0.65 -1.13
CA LYS A 239 -25.65 0.00 0.11
C LYS A 239 -27.15 -0.20 0.33
N ASN A 240 -27.95 0.15 -0.68
CA ASN A 240 -29.40 0.04 -0.59
C ASN A 240 -29.87 -1.42 -0.39
N GLY A 241 -29.22 -2.35 -1.08
CA GLY A 241 -29.50 -3.78 -0.95
C GLY A 241 -29.17 -4.30 0.46
N TRP A 242 -28.02 -3.93 1.01
CA TRP A 242 -27.61 -4.31 2.36
C TRP A 242 -28.54 -3.72 3.42
N ASN A 243 -28.93 -2.45 3.30
CA ASN A 243 -29.90 -1.82 4.20
C ASN A 243 -31.27 -2.51 4.15
N LYS A 244 -31.76 -2.83 2.96
CA LYS A 244 -33.04 -3.54 2.78
C LYS A 244 -33.02 -4.97 3.32
N ASN A 245 -31.86 -5.59 3.37
CA ASN A 245 -31.65 -6.95 3.83
C ASN A 245 -31.25 -7.02 5.32
N ASN A 246 -31.84 -6.16 6.16
CA ASN A 246 -31.63 -6.10 7.60
C ASN A 246 -30.15 -5.99 7.99
N HIS A 247 -29.37 -5.21 7.25
CA HIS A 247 -27.94 -4.98 7.48
C HIS A 247 -27.09 -6.25 7.48
N SER A 248 -27.45 -7.20 6.63
CA SER A 248 -26.69 -8.44 6.39
C SER A 248 -26.63 -8.69 4.89
N GLY A 249 -25.53 -9.27 4.39
CA GLY A 249 -25.43 -9.57 2.97
C GLY A 249 -24.05 -9.98 2.52
N PHE A 250 -23.99 -10.49 1.31
CA PHE A 250 -22.75 -10.87 0.64
C PHE A 250 -22.54 -10.06 -0.65
N PHE A 251 -21.39 -9.41 -0.76
CA PHE A 251 -21.02 -8.66 -1.96
C PHE A 251 -20.10 -9.51 -2.84
N VAL A 252 -20.65 -10.00 -3.93
CA VAL A 252 -19.89 -10.68 -4.98
C VAL A 252 -19.42 -9.63 -5.98
N MET A 253 -18.16 -9.23 -5.90
CA MET A 253 -17.63 -8.14 -6.71
C MET A 253 -16.24 -8.47 -7.24
N ALA A 254 -16.01 -8.25 -8.53
CA ALA A 254 -14.70 -8.47 -9.15
C ALA A 254 -13.58 -7.72 -8.44
N THR A 255 -12.38 -8.30 -8.45
CA THR A 255 -11.19 -7.63 -7.92
C THR A 255 -10.92 -6.33 -8.68
N GLY A 256 -10.58 -5.27 -7.96
CA GLY A 256 -10.31 -3.95 -8.56
C GLY A 256 -11.55 -3.06 -8.71
N THR A 257 -12.77 -3.54 -8.40
CA THR A 257 -14.00 -2.72 -8.45
C THR A 257 -14.27 -1.94 -7.17
N GLY A 258 -13.43 -2.06 -6.12
CA GLY A 258 -13.57 -1.28 -4.88
C GLY A 258 -14.47 -1.94 -3.82
N LYS A 259 -14.35 -3.26 -3.61
CA LYS A 259 -15.07 -4.00 -2.53
C LYS A 259 -14.97 -3.30 -1.17
N THR A 260 -13.75 -2.95 -0.74
CA THR A 260 -13.46 -2.26 0.54
C THR A 260 -14.24 -0.95 0.65
N ILE A 261 -14.14 -0.10 -0.36
CA ILE A 261 -14.81 1.20 -0.39
C ILE A 261 -16.34 1.03 -0.38
N THR A 262 -16.86 0.08 -1.17
CA THR A 262 -18.29 -0.23 -1.20
C THR A 262 -18.81 -0.69 0.16
N SER A 263 -18.05 -1.55 0.85
CA SER A 263 -18.44 -2.05 2.17
C SER A 263 -18.46 -0.93 3.22
N LEU A 264 -17.41 -0.11 3.29
CA LEU A 264 -17.33 1.01 4.22
C LEU A 264 -18.42 2.05 3.95
N TYR A 265 -18.67 2.36 2.69
CA TYR A 265 -19.77 3.24 2.28
C TYR A 265 -21.13 2.68 2.72
N SER A 266 -21.35 1.37 2.57
CA SER A 266 -22.62 0.74 2.90
C SER A 266 -22.94 0.78 4.40
N ILE A 267 -21.92 0.63 5.24
CA ILE A 267 -22.12 0.58 6.70
C ILE A 267 -22.05 1.95 7.39
N LYS A 268 -21.56 2.99 6.69
CA LYS A 268 -21.18 4.26 7.31
C LYS A 268 -22.28 4.89 8.15
N GLU A 269 -23.41 5.20 7.54
CA GLU A 269 -24.55 5.84 8.23
C GLU A 269 -25.05 4.98 9.39
N PHE A 270 -25.18 3.66 9.17
CA PHE A 270 -25.66 2.73 10.17
C PHE A 270 -24.74 2.68 11.41
N VAL A 271 -23.42 2.68 11.22
CA VAL A 271 -22.43 2.64 12.31
C VAL A 271 -22.34 4.00 13.02
N GLU A 272 -22.49 5.13 12.31
CA GLU A 272 -22.45 6.46 12.92
C GLU A 272 -23.70 6.80 13.73
N GLU A 273 -24.85 6.25 13.36
CA GLU A 273 -26.15 6.54 13.99
C GLU A 273 -26.55 5.55 15.11
N ASN A 274 -25.86 4.42 15.22
CA ASN A 274 -26.20 3.37 16.17
C ASN A 274 -24.98 2.94 17.01
N GLU A 275 -25.23 2.47 18.24
CA GLU A 275 -24.18 1.94 19.12
C GLU A 275 -23.67 0.56 18.64
N ILE A 276 -22.83 0.57 17.63
CA ILE A 276 -22.33 -0.63 16.96
C ILE A 276 -20.82 -0.84 17.25
N PHE A 277 -20.49 -2.06 17.63
CA PHE A 277 -19.11 -2.52 17.68
C PHE A 277 -18.77 -3.23 16.36
N THR A 278 -17.87 -2.64 15.58
CA THR A 278 -17.52 -3.14 14.24
C THR A 278 -16.23 -3.95 14.28
N VAL A 279 -16.28 -5.17 13.74
CA VAL A 279 -15.09 -6.01 13.53
C VAL A 279 -14.92 -6.29 12.05
N ILE A 280 -13.73 -5.99 11.51
CA ILE A 280 -13.34 -6.26 10.14
C ILE A 280 -12.27 -7.35 10.17
N ALA A 281 -12.60 -8.54 9.66
CA ALA A 281 -11.69 -9.67 9.58
C ALA A 281 -11.15 -9.83 8.16
N VAL A 282 -9.82 -9.80 8.03
CA VAL A 282 -9.12 -9.91 6.75
C VAL A 282 -8.22 -11.15 6.73
N PRO A 283 -7.93 -11.75 5.57
CA PRO A 283 -7.12 -12.97 5.53
C PRO A 283 -5.67 -12.74 5.97
N TYR A 284 -5.05 -11.63 5.57
CA TYR A 284 -3.61 -11.39 5.71
C TYR A 284 -3.27 -10.14 6.50
N LYS A 285 -2.11 -10.17 7.15
CA LYS A 285 -1.60 -9.10 8.02
C LYS A 285 -1.41 -7.75 7.28
N HIS A 286 -0.91 -7.78 6.05
CA HIS A 286 -0.70 -6.55 5.27
C HIS A 286 -2.00 -5.83 4.85
N LEU A 287 -3.11 -6.58 4.74
CA LEU A 287 -4.42 -5.98 4.49
C LEU A 287 -4.95 -5.16 5.68
N VAL A 288 -4.52 -5.50 6.89
CA VAL A 288 -4.99 -4.81 8.10
C VAL A 288 -4.65 -3.33 8.06
N SER A 289 -3.42 -2.98 7.65
CA SER A 289 -2.98 -1.58 7.53
C SER A 289 -3.74 -0.84 6.42
N GLN A 290 -3.92 -1.48 5.26
CA GLN A 290 -4.68 -0.89 4.15
C GLN A 290 -6.14 -0.62 4.54
N TRP A 291 -6.80 -1.57 5.20
CA TRP A 291 -8.14 -1.37 5.70
C TRP A 291 -8.21 -0.24 6.75
N ALA A 292 -7.18 -0.11 7.58
CA ALA A 292 -7.13 0.94 8.59
C ALA A 292 -7.06 2.35 7.98
N GLU A 293 -6.34 2.51 6.87
CA GLU A 293 -6.30 3.76 6.10
C GLU A 293 -7.68 4.09 5.51
N ASP A 294 -8.30 3.14 4.82
CA ASP A 294 -9.64 3.32 4.25
C ASP A 294 -10.70 3.58 5.35
N VAL A 295 -10.62 2.88 6.48
CA VAL A 295 -11.54 3.09 7.62
C VAL A 295 -11.39 4.50 8.19
N LYS A 296 -10.18 5.00 8.39
CA LYS A 296 -9.95 6.38 8.88
C LYS A 296 -10.53 7.43 7.94
N GLU A 297 -10.48 7.20 6.64
CA GLU A 297 -11.09 8.08 5.64
C GLU A 297 -12.61 8.13 5.75
N PHE A 298 -13.27 6.98 5.94
CA PHE A 298 -14.72 6.89 6.05
C PHE A 298 -15.24 7.29 7.44
N PHE A 299 -14.48 7.01 8.48
CA PHE A 299 -14.84 7.21 9.89
C PHE A 299 -13.76 8.00 10.63
N PRO A 300 -13.57 9.28 10.34
CA PRO A 300 -12.50 10.08 10.93
C PRO A 300 -12.60 10.23 12.46
N GLU A 301 -13.80 10.11 13.03
CA GLU A 301 -14.04 10.21 14.46
C GLU A 301 -14.01 8.86 15.20
N ALA A 302 -13.87 7.74 14.49
CA ALA A 302 -13.90 6.42 15.08
C ALA A 302 -12.62 6.08 15.86
N ALA A 303 -12.77 5.30 16.92
CA ALA A 303 -11.65 4.65 17.58
C ALA A 303 -11.27 3.39 16.76
N VAL A 304 -10.19 3.51 15.97
CA VAL A 304 -9.71 2.41 15.10
C VAL A 304 -8.61 1.63 15.81
N HIS A 305 -8.79 0.31 15.92
CA HIS A 305 -7.84 -0.59 16.56
C HIS A 305 -7.38 -1.69 15.59
N ILE A 306 -6.07 -1.84 15.49
CA ILE A 306 -5.44 -2.90 14.70
C ILE A 306 -5.09 -4.08 15.62
N VAL A 307 -5.44 -5.30 15.18
CA VAL A 307 -5.24 -6.53 15.95
C VAL A 307 -4.59 -7.61 15.09
N HIS A 308 -3.37 -7.99 15.43
CA HIS A 308 -2.68 -9.18 14.89
C HIS A 308 -1.68 -9.71 15.92
N GLY A 309 -1.08 -10.89 15.67
CA GLY A 309 -0.33 -11.64 16.69
C GLY A 309 0.85 -10.92 17.36
N GLU A 310 1.38 -9.84 16.76
CA GLU A 310 2.54 -9.10 17.27
C GLU A 310 2.16 -7.87 18.10
N ILE A 311 0.88 -7.45 18.09
CA ILE A 311 0.44 -6.26 18.82
C ILE A 311 0.13 -6.64 20.26
N LYS A 312 0.82 -5.99 21.18
CA LYS A 312 0.60 -6.09 22.63
C LYS A 312 -0.44 -5.05 23.08
N ASP A 313 -1.19 -5.34 24.14
CA ASP A 313 -2.13 -4.45 24.82
C ASP A 313 -3.33 -3.95 23.98
N ALA A 314 -3.61 -4.56 22.82
CA ALA A 314 -4.76 -4.21 21.99
C ALA A 314 -6.08 -4.37 22.75
N GLU A 315 -6.21 -5.42 23.58
CA GLU A 315 -7.42 -5.69 24.39
C GLU A 315 -7.74 -4.54 25.35
N THR A 316 -6.71 -4.03 26.05
CA THR A 316 -6.87 -2.93 26.99
C THR A 316 -7.30 -1.64 26.28
N LYS A 317 -6.71 -1.35 25.13
CA LYS A 317 -7.04 -0.18 24.33
C LYS A 317 -8.46 -0.25 23.78
N ILE A 318 -8.88 -1.39 23.23
CA ILE A 318 -10.24 -1.62 22.72
C ILE A 318 -11.25 -1.44 23.85
N TYR A 319 -11.00 -2.06 25.02
CA TYR A 319 -11.91 -1.96 26.15
C TYR A 319 -12.00 -0.54 26.72
N ALA A 320 -10.89 0.19 26.76
CA ALA A 320 -10.88 1.59 27.15
C ALA A 320 -11.73 2.45 26.19
N SER A 321 -11.59 2.26 24.87
CA SER A 321 -12.42 2.96 23.88
C SER A 321 -13.91 2.62 24.04
N TYR A 322 -14.24 1.35 24.36
CA TYR A 322 -15.62 0.96 24.66
C TYR A 322 -16.19 1.69 25.87
N LEU A 323 -15.43 1.79 26.97
CA LEU A 323 -15.86 2.51 28.16
C LEU A 323 -16.06 4.03 27.92
N GLN A 324 -15.23 4.62 27.05
CA GLN A 324 -15.40 6.00 26.62
C GLN A 324 -16.64 6.17 25.74
N SER A 325 -16.83 5.27 24.77
CA SER A 325 -17.97 5.30 23.86
C SER A 325 -19.31 5.09 24.57
N LYS A 326 -19.36 4.35 25.68
CA LYS A 326 -20.55 4.27 26.55
C LYS A 326 -20.98 5.62 27.14
N LYS A 327 -20.08 6.57 27.29
CA LYS A 327 -20.38 7.91 27.81
C LYS A 327 -20.78 8.89 26.73
N HIS A 328 -20.05 8.85 25.63
CA HIS A 328 -20.25 9.68 24.45
C HIS A 328 -19.96 8.79 23.24
N TYR A 329 -20.98 8.37 22.56
CA TYR A 329 -20.84 7.40 21.47
C TYR A 329 -19.88 7.91 20.41
N LYS A 330 -18.88 7.10 20.13
CA LYS A 330 -18.00 7.16 18.96
C LYS A 330 -17.88 5.75 18.40
N PRO A 331 -17.93 5.58 17.07
CA PRO A 331 -17.73 4.26 16.46
C PRO A 331 -16.43 3.62 16.91
N ILE A 332 -16.47 2.33 17.22
CA ILE A 332 -15.31 1.51 17.54
C ILE A 332 -15.15 0.49 16.44
N ILE A 333 -14.02 0.54 15.74
CA ILE A 333 -13.74 -0.33 14.60
C ILE A 333 -12.46 -1.10 14.87
N VAL A 334 -12.56 -2.41 14.93
CA VAL A 334 -11.43 -3.33 15.11
C VAL A 334 -11.12 -3.99 13.78
N ILE A 335 -9.90 -3.88 13.31
CA ILE A 335 -9.41 -4.54 12.09
C ILE A 335 -8.45 -5.64 12.51
N THR A 336 -8.76 -6.87 12.12
CA THR A 336 -8.02 -8.05 12.59
C THR A 336 -7.79 -9.06 11.46
N THR A 337 -6.78 -9.91 11.61
CA THR A 337 -6.70 -11.08 10.71
C THR A 337 -7.73 -12.13 11.12
N ILE A 338 -8.24 -12.92 10.16
CA ILE A 338 -9.14 -14.03 10.43
C ILE A 338 -8.57 -14.95 11.52
N LYS A 339 -7.26 -15.24 11.48
CA LYS A 339 -6.57 -16.05 12.50
C LYS A 339 -6.63 -15.41 13.89
N SER A 340 -6.38 -14.12 13.99
CA SER A 340 -6.39 -13.39 15.28
C SER A 340 -7.79 -13.20 15.84
N PHE A 341 -8.80 -13.06 14.96
CA PHE A 341 -10.20 -12.96 15.35
C PHE A 341 -10.65 -14.11 16.26
N PHE A 342 -10.18 -15.34 15.98
CA PHE A 342 -10.52 -16.54 16.75
C PHE A 342 -9.62 -16.80 17.97
N LEU A 343 -8.67 -15.94 18.29
CA LEU A 343 -7.87 -16.09 19.51
C LEU A 343 -8.77 -15.86 20.75
N GLY A 344 -8.76 -16.80 21.68
CA GLY A 344 -9.65 -16.81 22.84
C GLY A 344 -9.66 -15.50 23.65
N ARG A 345 -8.52 -14.80 23.74
CA ARG A 345 -8.44 -13.49 24.40
C ARG A 345 -9.31 -12.43 23.72
N TYR A 346 -9.33 -12.36 22.39
CA TYR A 346 -10.18 -11.40 21.66
C TYR A 346 -11.63 -11.83 21.64
N VAL A 347 -11.93 -13.12 21.50
CA VAL A 347 -13.29 -13.66 21.63
C VAL A 347 -13.88 -13.27 22.98
N ASN A 348 -13.11 -13.46 24.08
CA ASN A 348 -13.54 -13.08 25.42
C ASN A 348 -13.73 -11.57 25.59
N LEU A 349 -12.90 -10.75 24.96
CA LEU A 349 -13.04 -9.30 24.95
C LEU A 349 -14.33 -8.88 24.23
N TYR A 350 -14.54 -9.37 23.01
CA TYR A 350 -15.70 -9.02 22.19
C TYR A 350 -17.02 -9.44 22.86
N ASN A 351 -17.01 -10.54 23.64
CA ASN A 351 -18.16 -10.96 24.44
C ASN A 351 -18.49 -10.02 25.62
N LYS A 352 -17.52 -9.23 26.10
CA LYS A 352 -17.72 -8.25 27.20
C LYS A 352 -18.27 -6.91 26.70
N ILE A 353 -18.33 -6.70 25.39
CA ILE A 353 -18.87 -5.48 24.79
C ILE A 353 -20.35 -5.65 24.54
N ASP A 354 -21.17 -4.83 25.19
CA ASP A 354 -22.65 -4.94 25.15
C ASP A 354 -23.27 -4.32 23.87
N PHE A 355 -22.51 -3.56 23.08
CA PHE A 355 -23.00 -3.00 21.82
C PHE A 355 -23.39 -4.10 20.85
N GLU A 356 -24.40 -3.86 20.03
CA GLU A 356 -24.69 -4.72 18.89
C GLU A 356 -23.46 -4.78 17.97
N LYS A 357 -23.28 -5.91 17.30
CA LYS A 357 -22.03 -6.19 16.58
C LYS A 357 -22.26 -6.38 15.10
N ILE A 358 -21.38 -5.78 14.31
CA ILE A 358 -21.27 -6.08 12.88
C ILE A 358 -19.93 -6.79 12.61
N LEU A 359 -19.98 -7.85 11.82
CA LEU A 359 -18.82 -8.56 11.32
C LEU A 359 -18.71 -8.37 9.81
N ILE A 360 -17.60 -7.78 9.37
CA ILE A 360 -17.22 -7.66 7.96
C ILE A 360 -16.09 -8.64 7.71
N VAL A 361 -16.20 -9.46 6.68
CA VAL A 361 -15.16 -10.44 6.33
C VAL A 361 -14.71 -10.22 4.89
N ASP A 362 -13.48 -9.80 4.72
CA ASP A 362 -12.86 -9.69 3.40
C ASP A 362 -12.32 -11.05 2.96
N GLU A 363 -12.39 -11.31 1.64
CA GLU A 363 -12.16 -12.63 1.05
C GLU A 363 -12.83 -13.75 1.87
N ALA A 364 -14.14 -13.58 2.09
CA ALA A 364 -14.95 -14.35 3.02
C ALA A 364 -14.97 -15.87 2.74
N HIS A 365 -14.52 -16.31 1.57
CA HIS A 365 -14.31 -17.73 1.30
C HIS A 365 -13.29 -18.38 2.27
N ASN A 366 -12.31 -17.63 2.79
CA ASN A 366 -11.37 -18.10 3.81
C ASN A 366 -12.03 -18.29 5.20
N PHE A 367 -13.23 -17.77 5.37
CA PHE A 367 -13.99 -17.87 6.61
C PHE A 367 -14.97 -19.04 6.64
N ALA A 368 -15.26 -19.67 5.50
CA ALA A 368 -16.34 -20.65 5.34
C ALA A 368 -16.28 -21.85 6.32
N ASN A 369 -15.08 -22.35 6.63
CA ASN A 369 -14.88 -23.45 7.60
C ASN A 369 -15.00 -23.03 9.06
N ARG A 370 -15.16 -21.74 9.36
CA ARG A 370 -15.24 -21.16 10.71
C ARG A 370 -16.64 -20.72 11.11
N ILE A 371 -17.60 -20.86 10.21
CA ILE A 371 -19.00 -20.51 10.45
C ILE A 371 -19.59 -21.43 11.50
N SER A 372 -20.25 -20.85 12.54
CA SER A 372 -20.93 -21.55 13.61
C SER A 372 -22.18 -20.80 14.08
N ASP A 373 -23.09 -21.50 14.72
CA ASP A 373 -24.29 -20.90 15.30
C ASP A 373 -23.95 -19.90 16.41
N GLU A 374 -22.90 -20.16 17.20
CA GLU A 374 -22.41 -19.24 18.23
C GLU A 374 -21.97 -17.88 17.64
N LEU A 375 -21.34 -17.87 16.49
CA LEU A 375 -20.99 -16.63 15.79
C LEU A 375 -22.23 -15.93 15.23
N ASP A 376 -23.21 -16.69 14.77
CA ASP A 376 -24.46 -16.17 14.24
C ASP A 376 -25.23 -15.40 15.30
N GLU A 377 -25.35 -15.94 16.52
CA GLU A 377 -25.98 -15.29 17.66
C GLU A 377 -25.24 -14.00 18.11
N LYS A 378 -23.91 -13.96 18.00
CA LYS A 378 -23.10 -12.84 18.47
C LYS A 378 -23.02 -11.67 17.51
N TYR A 379 -23.05 -11.93 16.21
CA TYR A 379 -22.92 -10.93 15.17
C TYR A 379 -24.22 -10.81 14.41
N LYS A 380 -25.08 -9.93 14.91
CA LYS A 380 -26.42 -9.69 14.34
C LYS A 380 -26.35 -9.18 12.90
N TYR A 381 -25.37 -8.33 12.61
CA TYR A 381 -25.18 -7.73 11.31
C TYR A 381 -23.90 -8.28 10.66
N LYS A 382 -23.97 -8.56 9.37
CA LYS A 382 -22.89 -9.26 8.67
C LYS A 382 -22.69 -8.73 7.26
N LEU A 383 -21.42 -8.70 6.82
CA LEU A 383 -21.09 -8.35 5.45
C LEU A 383 -19.92 -9.23 4.97
N GLY A 384 -20.20 -10.11 4.02
CA GLY A 384 -19.18 -10.93 3.36
C GLY A 384 -18.74 -10.29 2.04
N LEU A 385 -17.45 -10.28 1.76
CA LEU A 385 -16.86 -9.74 0.54
C LEU A 385 -16.04 -10.83 -0.16
N SER A 386 -16.27 -11.08 -1.43
CA SER A 386 -15.40 -11.92 -2.26
C SER A 386 -15.64 -11.65 -3.75
N ALA A 387 -14.60 -11.85 -4.57
CA ALA A 387 -14.75 -11.89 -6.02
C ALA A 387 -15.19 -13.28 -6.51
N THR A 388 -14.87 -14.31 -5.72
CA THR A 388 -15.07 -15.72 -6.07
C THR A 388 -15.55 -16.51 -4.84
N PRO A 389 -16.83 -16.36 -4.43
CA PRO A 389 -17.35 -17.07 -3.26
C PRO A 389 -17.57 -18.57 -3.50
N VAL A 390 -17.44 -19.03 -4.74
CA VAL A 390 -17.75 -20.41 -5.15
C VAL A 390 -16.64 -21.37 -4.72
N PHE A 391 -17.02 -22.46 -4.09
CA PHE A 391 -16.16 -23.58 -3.71
C PHE A 391 -16.34 -24.71 -4.70
N GLY A 392 -16.03 -24.47 -5.90
CA GLY A 392 -15.95 -25.49 -6.83
C GLY A 392 -17.19 -26.39 -6.95
N SER A 393 -17.00 -27.71 -6.81
CA SER A 393 -18.06 -28.72 -6.79
C SER A 393 -18.90 -28.69 -5.49
N ASP A 394 -18.41 -28.00 -4.43
CA ASP A 394 -19.14 -27.92 -3.16
C ASP A 394 -20.17 -26.78 -3.18
N ALA A 395 -21.25 -27.01 -3.92
CA ALA A 395 -22.37 -26.07 -3.99
C ALA A 395 -23.02 -25.84 -2.62
N GLU A 396 -23.00 -26.86 -1.74
CA GLU A 396 -23.57 -26.78 -0.40
C GLU A 396 -22.75 -25.84 0.50
N LYS A 397 -21.42 -25.96 0.46
CA LYS A 397 -20.51 -25.04 1.16
C LYS A 397 -20.65 -23.61 0.66
N THR A 398 -20.75 -23.42 -0.66
CA THR A 398 -21.00 -22.12 -1.27
C THR A 398 -22.32 -21.52 -0.76
N LYS A 399 -23.38 -22.31 -0.80
CA LYS A 399 -24.72 -21.90 -0.31
C LYS A 399 -24.69 -21.58 1.17
N ARG A 400 -24.09 -22.43 2.01
CA ARG A 400 -23.93 -22.19 3.44
C ARG A 400 -23.20 -20.88 3.74
N LEU A 401 -22.13 -20.58 3.00
CA LEU A 401 -21.40 -19.31 3.15
C LEU A 401 -22.30 -18.11 2.84
N LEU A 402 -22.97 -18.12 1.70
CA LEU A 402 -23.84 -17.02 1.29
C LEU A 402 -25.03 -16.85 2.25
N ASP A 403 -25.69 -17.93 2.61
CA ASP A 403 -26.86 -17.92 3.53
C ASP A 403 -26.48 -17.38 4.91
N TRP A 404 -25.30 -17.73 5.44
CA TRP A 404 -24.84 -17.23 6.75
C TRP A 404 -24.64 -15.71 6.76
N PHE A 405 -24.24 -15.09 5.66
CA PHE A 405 -24.17 -13.64 5.52
C PHE A 405 -25.53 -12.99 5.17
N GLY A 406 -26.60 -13.75 5.03
CA GLY A 406 -27.92 -13.23 4.67
C GLY A 406 -28.21 -13.23 3.16
N GLY A 407 -27.45 -13.95 2.39
CA GLY A 407 -27.61 -14.07 0.93
C GLY A 407 -26.83 -13.03 0.13
N GLN A 408 -26.80 -13.22 -1.17
CA GLN A 408 -26.10 -12.35 -2.11
C GLN A 408 -26.89 -11.06 -2.36
N VAL A 409 -26.31 -9.92 -2.05
CA VAL A 409 -26.92 -8.58 -2.21
C VAL A 409 -26.56 -7.95 -3.55
N ILE A 410 -25.31 -8.08 -3.96
CA ILE A 410 -24.82 -7.56 -5.25
C ILE A 410 -24.00 -8.62 -5.99
N ASP A 411 -24.14 -8.63 -7.30
CA ASP A 411 -23.35 -9.44 -8.23
C ASP A 411 -22.73 -8.58 -9.34
N LEU A 412 -21.45 -8.25 -9.16
CA LEU A 412 -20.65 -7.49 -10.12
C LEU A 412 -19.44 -8.32 -10.60
N PRO A 413 -19.67 -9.35 -11.43
CA PRO A 413 -18.60 -10.13 -12.00
C PRO A 413 -17.76 -9.29 -12.97
N ILE A 414 -16.56 -9.80 -13.29
CA ILE A 414 -15.62 -9.06 -14.14
C ILE A 414 -16.19 -8.71 -15.51
N GLU A 415 -17.06 -9.55 -16.07
CA GLU A 415 -17.73 -9.34 -17.36
C GLU A 415 -18.57 -8.07 -17.37
N LYS A 416 -19.25 -7.75 -16.25
CA LYS A 416 -20.05 -6.53 -16.10
C LYS A 416 -19.20 -5.30 -15.79
N ALA A 417 -17.98 -5.51 -15.26
CA ALA A 417 -17.09 -4.43 -14.83
C ALA A 417 -16.18 -3.91 -15.96
N LEU A 418 -15.82 -4.76 -16.93
CA LEU A 418 -14.94 -4.42 -18.04
C LEU A 418 -15.49 -3.27 -18.89
N GLY A 419 -14.63 -2.33 -19.24
CA GLY A 419 -14.94 -1.14 -20.04
C GLY A 419 -15.75 -0.06 -19.31
N LYS A 420 -16.17 -0.31 -18.04
CA LYS A 420 -16.91 0.65 -17.21
C LYS A 420 -16.16 1.01 -15.94
N TYR A 421 -15.77 0.01 -15.18
CA TYR A 421 -15.15 0.12 -13.85
C TYR A 421 -13.75 -0.46 -13.81
N LEU A 422 -13.43 -1.28 -14.81
CA LEU A 422 -12.12 -1.84 -15.12
C LEU A 422 -11.80 -1.55 -16.58
N VAL A 423 -10.51 -1.39 -16.91
CA VAL A 423 -10.10 -1.24 -18.31
C VAL A 423 -10.26 -2.55 -19.08
N ASN A 424 -10.52 -2.45 -20.37
CA ASN A 424 -10.44 -3.60 -21.26
C ASN A 424 -8.99 -4.08 -21.43
N TYR A 425 -8.78 -5.29 -21.88
CA TYR A 425 -7.45 -5.83 -22.10
C TYR A 425 -7.32 -6.62 -23.40
N LYS A 426 -6.08 -6.70 -23.90
CA LYS A 426 -5.66 -7.64 -24.93
C LYS A 426 -4.85 -8.74 -24.28
N TYR A 427 -5.05 -9.97 -24.73
CA TYR A 427 -4.31 -11.13 -24.29
C TYR A 427 -3.38 -11.62 -25.40
N HIS A 428 -2.13 -11.89 -25.05
CA HIS A 428 -1.05 -12.23 -25.96
C HIS A 428 -0.40 -13.55 -25.52
N PRO A 429 -0.92 -14.73 -25.94
CA PRO A 429 -0.27 -16.01 -25.66
C PRO A 429 1.05 -16.10 -26.43
N ILE A 430 2.11 -16.51 -25.74
CA ILE A 430 3.43 -16.78 -26.30
C ILE A 430 3.69 -18.28 -26.14
N TYR A 431 3.89 -18.98 -27.24
CA TYR A 431 4.00 -20.41 -27.20
C TYR A 431 5.45 -20.88 -27.11
N VAL A 432 5.70 -21.77 -26.17
CA VAL A 432 6.95 -22.50 -25.99
C VAL A 432 6.65 -24.00 -25.89
N TYR A 433 7.64 -24.85 -26.13
CA TYR A 433 7.45 -26.28 -26.12
C TYR A 433 8.05 -26.93 -24.88
N ALA A 434 7.36 -27.94 -24.35
CA ALA A 434 7.91 -28.76 -23.28
C ALA A 434 8.99 -29.69 -23.83
N THR A 435 10.11 -29.80 -23.15
CA THR A 435 11.13 -30.79 -23.44
C THR A 435 10.70 -32.16 -22.91
N GLU A 436 11.33 -33.22 -23.38
CA GLU A 436 11.10 -34.56 -22.85
C GLU A 436 11.36 -34.67 -21.35
N GLU A 437 12.32 -33.90 -20.84
CA GLU A 437 12.64 -33.85 -19.42
C GLU A 437 11.55 -33.12 -18.62
N ASP A 438 10.96 -32.04 -19.14
CA ASP A 438 9.85 -31.33 -18.52
C ASP A 438 8.63 -32.28 -18.40
N GLU A 439 8.33 -33.02 -19.45
CA GLU A 439 7.23 -33.97 -19.44
C GLU A 439 7.47 -35.15 -18.49
N LYS A 440 8.71 -35.63 -18.36
CA LYS A 440 9.07 -36.66 -17.36
C LYS A 440 8.86 -36.13 -15.92
N LYS A 441 9.27 -34.89 -15.63
CA LYS A 441 9.06 -34.26 -14.32
C LYS A 441 7.57 -34.13 -14.03
N PHE A 442 6.79 -33.66 -15.01
CA PHE A 442 5.34 -33.55 -14.90
C PHE A 442 4.68 -34.88 -14.62
N ALA A 443 4.99 -35.91 -15.45
CA ALA A 443 4.41 -37.26 -15.33
C ALA A 443 4.70 -37.89 -13.95
N LYS A 444 5.93 -37.75 -13.44
CA LYS A 444 6.29 -38.21 -12.10
C LYS A 444 5.46 -37.54 -11.01
N ALA A 445 5.32 -36.22 -11.09
CA ALA A 445 4.54 -35.45 -10.12
C ALA A 445 3.05 -35.78 -10.20
N ASN A 446 2.52 -35.95 -11.44
CA ASN A 446 1.14 -36.32 -11.67
C ASN A 446 0.84 -37.73 -11.11
N SER A 447 1.71 -38.70 -11.32
CA SER A 447 1.56 -40.04 -10.76
C SER A 447 1.58 -40.00 -9.23
N LEU A 448 2.43 -39.19 -8.62
CA LEU A 448 2.47 -39.03 -7.16
C LEU A 448 1.14 -38.48 -6.65
N MET A 449 0.62 -37.42 -7.27
CA MET A 449 -0.66 -36.79 -6.91
C MET A 449 -1.82 -37.80 -7.03
N LEU A 450 -1.92 -38.50 -8.15
CA LEU A 450 -2.97 -39.51 -8.40
C LEU A 450 -2.91 -40.65 -7.40
N SER A 451 -1.72 -41.08 -6.98
CA SER A 451 -1.56 -42.12 -5.94
C SER A 451 -2.11 -41.78 -4.58
N ALA A 452 -2.36 -40.45 -4.35
CA ALA A 452 -2.90 -39.93 -3.09
C ALA A 452 -4.45 -39.78 -3.12
N ILE A 453 -5.10 -40.24 -4.17
CA ILE A 453 -6.55 -40.16 -4.37
C ILE A 453 -7.14 -41.56 -4.42
N ASP A 454 -8.25 -41.79 -3.72
CA ASP A 454 -9.06 -43.00 -3.88
C ASP A 454 -9.74 -42.96 -5.27
N PRO A 455 -9.41 -43.90 -6.19
CA PRO A 455 -9.93 -43.84 -7.56
C PRO A 455 -11.44 -44.07 -7.67
N VAL A 456 -12.07 -44.67 -6.66
CA VAL A 456 -13.51 -44.98 -6.66
C VAL A 456 -14.31 -43.85 -6.01
N ARG A 457 -13.82 -43.34 -4.85
CA ARG A 457 -14.50 -42.31 -4.08
C ARG A 457 -14.14 -40.91 -4.50
N GLN A 458 -13.09 -40.72 -5.30
CA GLN A 458 -12.53 -39.42 -5.72
C GLN A 458 -12.19 -38.51 -4.53
N ILE A 459 -11.77 -39.09 -3.40
CA ILE A 459 -11.36 -38.36 -2.20
C ILE A 459 -9.85 -38.47 -1.98
N ILE A 460 -9.25 -37.43 -1.41
CA ILE A 460 -7.84 -37.41 -1.05
C ILE A 460 -7.65 -38.30 0.18
N ILE A 461 -6.80 -39.33 0.07
CA ILE A 461 -6.46 -40.27 1.13
C ILE A 461 -5.09 -40.00 1.76
N ASP A 462 -4.25 -39.18 1.13
CA ASP A 462 -2.95 -38.76 1.61
C ASP A 462 -2.68 -37.31 1.20
N GLU A 463 -2.97 -36.37 2.10
CA GLU A 463 -2.86 -34.92 1.83
C GLU A 463 -1.43 -34.48 1.51
N GLU A 464 -0.43 -35.06 2.18
CA GLU A 464 0.98 -34.70 1.98
C GLU A 464 1.45 -35.10 0.59
N LYS A 465 1.18 -36.34 0.17
CA LYS A 465 1.50 -36.79 -1.18
C LYS A 465 0.75 -36.03 -2.25
N PHE A 466 -0.55 -35.78 -2.02
CA PHE A 466 -1.35 -34.98 -2.95
C PHE A 466 -0.74 -33.61 -3.15
N THR A 467 -0.46 -32.90 -2.07
CA THR A 467 0.15 -31.55 -2.09
C THR A 467 1.50 -31.55 -2.79
N LEU A 468 2.36 -32.52 -2.47
CA LEU A 468 3.68 -32.65 -3.08
C LEU A 468 3.59 -32.91 -4.59
N GLY A 469 2.70 -33.82 -5.01
CA GLY A 469 2.45 -34.11 -6.39
C GLY A 469 1.85 -32.92 -7.16
N TYR A 470 0.85 -32.27 -6.59
CA TYR A 470 0.22 -31.08 -7.15
C TYR A 470 1.23 -29.94 -7.37
N ARG A 471 1.99 -29.57 -6.31
CA ARG A 471 3.06 -28.55 -6.42
C ARG A 471 4.13 -28.96 -7.45
N GLY A 472 4.46 -30.25 -7.51
CA GLY A 472 5.40 -30.79 -8.49
C GLY A 472 4.95 -30.60 -9.94
N ARG A 473 3.66 -30.82 -10.25
CA ARG A 473 3.06 -30.57 -11.56
C ARG A 473 3.19 -29.11 -11.98
N LEU A 474 2.74 -28.22 -11.11
CA LEU A 474 2.77 -26.78 -11.36
C LEU A 474 4.22 -26.29 -11.53
N ARG A 475 5.14 -26.83 -10.74
CA ARG A 475 6.56 -26.48 -10.86
C ARG A 475 7.15 -26.97 -12.21
N ALA A 476 6.81 -28.16 -12.67
CA ALA A 476 7.26 -28.66 -13.96
C ALA A 476 6.84 -27.74 -15.12
N ILE A 477 5.58 -27.28 -15.11
CA ILE A 477 5.06 -26.32 -16.10
C ILE A 477 5.74 -24.94 -15.97
N SER A 478 5.82 -24.42 -14.75
CA SER A 478 6.35 -23.07 -14.49
C SER A 478 7.84 -22.94 -14.78
N MET A 479 8.57 -24.06 -14.69
CA MET A 479 10.02 -24.14 -14.86
C MET A 479 10.41 -24.85 -16.15
N ALA A 480 9.50 -24.93 -17.14
CA ALA A 480 9.79 -25.52 -18.44
C ALA A 480 10.99 -24.83 -19.11
N GLU A 481 11.89 -25.61 -19.69
CA GLU A 481 13.22 -25.18 -20.15
C GLU A 481 13.15 -24.02 -21.15
N GLU A 482 12.23 -24.09 -22.13
CA GLU A 482 12.11 -23.04 -23.15
C GLU A 482 11.64 -21.70 -22.58
N LYS A 483 10.95 -21.65 -21.45
CA LYS A 483 10.62 -20.37 -20.76
C LYS A 483 11.86 -19.59 -20.37
N HIS A 484 12.97 -20.26 -20.10
CA HIS A 484 14.23 -19.64 -19.68
C HIS A 484 15.18 -19.43 -20.83
N THR A 485 15.31 -20.41 -21.72
CA THR A 485 16.24 -20.33 -22.86
C THR A 485 15.78 -19.32 -23.90
N ARG A 486 14.46 -19.12 -24.05
CA ARG A 486 13.85 -18.15 -24.98
C ARG A 486 13.40 -16.84 -24.31
N ILE A 487 13.84 -16.57 -23.10
CA ILE A 487 13.35 -15.43 -22.32
C ILE A 487 13.55 -14.08 -23.03
N ALA A 488 14.67 -13.87 -23.73
CA ALA A 488 14.92 -12.65 -24.50
C ALA A 488 13.91 -12.48 -25.65
N GLU A 489 13.55 -13.55 -26.33
CA GLU A 489 12.51 -13.56 -27.36
C GLU A 489 11.14 -13.25 -26.75
N ILE A 490 10.80 -13.89 -25.61
CA ILE A 490 9.56 -13.63 -24.87
C ILE A 490 9.43 -12.14 -24.54
N PHE A 491 10.49 -11.52 -24.04
CA PHE A 491 10.52 -10.08 -23.74
C PHE A 491 10.37 -9.19 -24.97
N SER A 492 10.79 -9.65 -26.15
CA SER A 492 10.64 -8.89 -27.41
C SER A 492 9.18 -8.72 -27.83
N HIS A 493 8.27 -9.58 -27.37
CA HIS A 493 6.83 -9.48 -27.64
C HIS A 493 6.12 -8.41 -26.83
N ILE A 494 6.75 -7.90 -25.77
CA ILE A 494 6.15 -6.84 -24.94
C ILE A 494 6.29 -5.50 -25.65
N GLU A 495 5.19 -4.96 -26.15
CA GLU A 495 5.15 -3.70 -26.90
C GLU A 495 5.33 -2.49 -25.97
N ASP A 496 4.57 -2.43 -24.87
CA ASP A 496 4.68 -1.36 -23.85
C ASP A 496 5.35 -1.94 -22.60
N LYS A 497 6.60 -1.53 -22.38
CA LYS A 497 7.45 -2.06 -21.31
C LYS A 497 7.30 -1.33 -19.99
N ASP A 498 6.79 -0.10 -20.04
CA ASP A 498 6.55 0.71 -18.85
C ASP A 498 5.48 0.09 -17.97
N HIS A 499 5.70 0.11 -16.66
CA HIS A 499 4.72 -0.36 -15.67
C HIS A 499 4.29 -1.82 -15.91
N THR A 500 5.28 -2.70 -16.13
CA THR A 500 5.07 -4.11 -16.38
C THR A 500 5.34 -4.96 -15.14
N ILE A 501 4.40 -5.83 -14.80
CA ILE A 501 4.59 -6.87 -13.77
C ILE A 501 4.98 -8.18 -14.41
N ILE A 502 5.95 -8.88 -13.81
CA ILE A 502 6.41 -10.20 -14.25
C ILE A 502 6.17 -11.20 -13.13
N TYR A 503 5.29 -12.16 -13.37
CA TYR A 503 4.98 -13.24 -12.44
C TYR A 503 5.94 -14.42 -12.66
N CYS A 504 6.80 -14.68 -11.67
CA CYS A 504 7.81 -15.74 -11.69
C CYS A 504 7.48 -16.87 -10.72
N SER A 505 8.15 -18.03 -10.91
CA SER A 505 8.17 -19.13 -9.96
C SER A 505 9.16 -18.85 -8.80
N ASP A 506 8.92 -19.50 -7.66
CA ASP A 506 9.86 -19.63 -6.55
C ASP A 506 10.94 -20.70 -6.79
N GLY A 507 10.89 -21.35 -7.95
CA GLY A 507 11.83 -22.39 -8.37
C GLY A 507 13.27 -21.91 -8.50
N LYS A 508 14.20 -22.87 -8.52
CA LYS A 508 15.62 -22.64 -8.73
C LYS A 508 16.06 -23.24 -10.06
N LEU A 509 16.94 -22.53 -10.75
CA LEU A 509 17.57 -22.92 -12.00
C LEU A 509 19.03 -23.29 -11.77
N TRP A 510 19.53 -24.27 -12.52
CA TRP A 510 20.95 -24.50 -12.64
C TRP A 510 21.53 -23.56 -13.69
N TYR A 511 22.45 -22.71 -13.25
CA TYR A 511 23.15 -21.77 -14.14
C TYR A 511 24.58 -22.31 -14.38
N ASP A 512 24.91 -22.52 -15.65
CA ASP A 512 26.28 -22.84 -16.03
C ASP A 512 27.08 -21.52 -15.97
N GLY A 513 27.83 -21.34 -14.87
CA GLY A 513 28.54 -20.12 -14.57
C GLY A 513 29.46 -19.72 -15.71
N GLY A 514 29.04 -18.73 -16.53
CA GLY A 514 29.80 -18.23 -17.67
C GLY A 514 31.26 -17.97 -17.31
N LYS A 515 32.13 -18.08 -18.28
CA LYS A 515 33.61 -17.95 -18.40
C LYS A 515 34.51 -17.64 -17.19
N LYS A 516 33.98 -17.47 -15.95
CA LYS A 516 34.77 -17.12 -14.75
C LYS A 516 34.75 -18.14 -13.61
N THR A 517 33.80 -19.06 -13.57
CA THR A 517 33.78 -20.16 -12.57
C THR A 517 33.14 -21.38 -13.20
N ASN A 518 33.92 -22.47 -13.31
CA ASN A 518 33.47 -23.77 -13.89
C ASN A 518 32.53 -24.58 -12.96
N GLU A 519 31.89 -23.96 -11.95
CA GLU A 519 30.97 -24.67 -11.08
C GLU A 519 29.53 -24.21 -11.37
N PRO A 520 28.59 -25.16 -11.64
CA PRO A 520 27.19 -24.85 -11.80
C PRO A 520 26.63 -24.26 -10.48
N LYS A 521 26.10 -23.06 -10.54
CA LYS A 521 25.51 -22.37 -9.40
C LYS A 521 23.98 -22.43 -9.49
N GLU A 522 23.34 -22.82 -8.42
CA GLU A 522 21.89 -22.75 -8.28
C GLU A 522 21.46 -21.29 -8.07
N ILE A 523 20.64 -20.74 -8.96
CA ILE A 523 20.10 -19.39 -8.87
C ILE A 523 18.57 -19.44 -8.82
N ARG A 524 17.93 -18.58 -8.06
CA ARG A 524 16.47 -18.49 -8.06
C ARG A 524 15.96 -17.97 -9.41
N HIS A 525 14.82 -18.46 -9.87
CA HIS A 525 14.18 -18.04 -11.12
C HIS A 525 14.02 -16.51 -11.17
N LEU A 526 13.48 -15.90 -10.11
CA LEU A 526 13.33 -14.47 -9.96
C LEU A 526 14.68 -13.70 -10.17
N GLU A 527 15.76 -14.17 -9.54
CA GLU A 527 17.08 -13.54 -9.66
C GLU A 527 17.64 -13.67 -11.09
N SER A 528 17.37 -14.81 -11.74
CA SER A 528 17.75 -15.00 -13.14
C SER A 528 17.06 -13.98 -14.06
N ILE A 529 15.74 -13.76 -13.88
CA ILE A 529 14.98 -12.77 -14.65
C ILE A 529 15.47 -11.34 -14.37
N LEU A 530 15.70 -10.98 -13.11
CA LEU A 530 16.25 -9.68 -12.72
C LEU A 530 17.60 -9.41 -13.38
N ASN A 531 18.49 -10.39 -13.34
CA ASN A 531 19.82 -10.27 -13.94
C ASN A 531 19.72 -10.07 -15.46
N LEU A 532 18.84 -10.81 -16.14
CA LEU A 532 18.61 -10.69 -17.57
C LEU A 532 18.08 -9.30 -17.95
N ILE A 533 17.11 -8.76 -17.21
CA ILE A 533 16.55 -7.44 -17.51
C ILE A 533 17.55 -6.32 -17.23
N ASN A 534 18.31 -6.43 -16.13
CA ASN A 534 19.28 -5.42 -15.72
C ASN A 534 20.63 -5.55 -16.45
N ASP A 535 20.87 -6.63 -17.19
CA ASP A 535 22.11 -6.83 -17.94
C ASP A 535 22.17 -5.93 -19.20
N SER A 536 23.36 -5.48 -19.54
CA SER A 536 23.62 -4.55 -20.65
C SER A 536 23.19 -5.06 -22.03
N CYS A 537 23.10 -6.38 -22.21
CA CYS A 537 22.67 -7.00 -23.47
C CYS A 537 21.18 -6.80 -23.79
N LEU A 538 20.32 -6.62 -22.80
CA LEU A 538 18.89 -6.34 -23.00
C LEU A 538 18.55 -4.85 -22.91
N ARG A 539 19.47 -3.98 -22.51
CA ARG A 539 19.30 -2.52 -22.49
C ARG A 539 19.05 -1.92 -23.87
N SER A 540 19.41 -2.62 -24.94
CA SER A 540 19.05 -2.23 -26.32
C SER A 540 17.54 -2.34 -26.59
N VAL A 541 16.77 -3.00 -25.71
CA VAL A 541 15.33 -3.27 -25.83
C VAL A 541 14.49 -2.38 -24.88
N GLY A 542 15.11 -1.62 -23.97
CA GLY A 542 14.49 -0.69 -23.02
C GLY A 542 15.49 -0.23 -21.96
N SER A 543 15.19 0.81 -21.18
CA SER A 543 16.12 1.37 -20.16
C SER A 543 16.39 0.44 -18.96
N GLY A 544 15.67 -0.67 -18.86
CA GLY A 544 15.98 -1.87 -18.08
C GLY A 544 16.08 -1.70 -16.57
N LYS A 545 15.15 -0.98 -15.92
CA LYS A 545 15.11 -0.91 -14.46
C LYS A 545 14.10 -1.91 -13.91
N ALA A 546 14.58 -3.06 -13.44
CA ALA A 546 13.77 -4.07 -12.78
C ALA A 546 14.09 -4.16 -11.29
N SER A 547 13.06 -4.36 -10.48
CA SER A 547 13.18 -4.62 -9.05
C SER A 547 12.39 -5.86 -8.65
N LYS A 548 12.88 -6.58 -7.63
CA LYS A 548 12.16 -7.71 -7.06
C LYS A 548 11.05 -7.20 -6.13
N PHE A 549 9.96 -7.97 -6.09
CA PHE A 549 8.85 -7.72 -5.21
C PHE A 549 8.38 -9.06 -4.62
N THR A 550 8.80 -9.36 -3.39
CA THR A 550 8.55 -10.65 -2.73
C THR A 550 8.03 -10.48 -1.31
N ALA A 551 7.74 -11.58 -0.64
CA ALA A 551 7.33 -11.55 0.76
C ALA A 551 8.46 -11.19 1.72
N SER A 552 9.72 -11.20 1.27
CA SER A 552 10.90 -10.91 2.11
C SER A 552 11.16 -9.43 2.35
N GLU A 553 10.66 -8.55 1.47
CA GLU A 553 10.77 -7.10 1.65
C GLU A 553 9.85 -6.61 2.77
N GLY A 554 10.33 -5.70 3.62
CA GLY A 554 9.55 -5.05 4.66
C GLY A 554 8.40 -4.21 4.10
N ILE A 555 7.44 -3.83 4.94
CA ILE A 555 6.29 -3.02 4.52
C ILE A 555 6.74 -1.69 3.91
N ASP A 556 7.67 -1.00 4.57
CA ASP A 556 8.18 0.30 4.12
C ASP A 556 8.93 0.18 2.79
N GLU A 557 9.78 -0.84 2.65
CA GLU A 557 10.50 -1.12 1.41
C GLU A 557 9.56 -1.41 0.25
N ARG A 558 8.47 -2.15 0.48
CA ARG A 558 7.44 -2.39 -0.54
C ARG A 558 6.73 -1.11 -0.96
N MET A 559 6.42 -0.22 -0.02
CA MET A 559 5.80 1.06 -0.33
C MET A 559 6.72 1.94 -1.19
N GLU A 560 8.02 1.98 -0.89
CA GLU A 560 9.02 2.68 -1.70
C GLU A 560 9.15 2.10 -3.11
N LEU A 561 9.12 0.78 -3.24
CA LEU A 561 9.14 0.10 -4.55
C LEU A 561 7.89 0.43 -5.38
N ILE A 562 6.72 0.43 -4.76
CA ILE A 562 5.46 0.80 -5.42
C ILE A 562 5.48 2.27 -5.86
N ASP A 563 5.95 3.17 -5.02
CA ASP A 563 6.08 4.59 -5.36
C ASP A 563 7.05 4.80 -6.52
N SER A 564 8.21 4.15 -6.49
CA SER A 564 9.21 4.19 -7.56
C SER A 564 8.68 3.61 -8.88
N PHE A 565 7.87 2.56 -8.82
CA PHE A 565 7.20 1.99 -9.98
C PHE A 565 6.12 2.93 -10.53
N ASN A 566 5.29 3.51 -9.67
CA ASN A 566 4.27 4.48 -10.08
C ASN A 566 4.86 5.74 -10.73
N LYS A 567 6.04 6.16 -10.29
CA LYS A 567 6.80 7.29 -10.87
C LYS A 567 7.55 6.94 -12.16
N GLY A 568 7.62 5.66 -12.51
CA GLY A 568 8.36 5.18 -13.69
C GLY A 568 9.88 5.10 -13.50
N TYR A 569 10.38 5.18 -12.25
CA TYR A 569 11.80 4.93 -11.94
C TYR A 569 12.14 3.43 -12.02
N ILE A 570 11.14 2.58 -11.83
CA ILE A 570 11.19 1.14 -12.04
C ILE A 570 10.19 0.83 -13.15
N GLU A 571 10.63 0.14 -14.19
CA GLU A 571 9.79 -0.27 -15.34
C GLU A 571 9.17 -1.65 -15.12
N TYR A 572 9.90 -2.54 -14.45
CA TYR A 572 9.51 -3.91 -14.21
C TYR A 572 9.50 -4.26 -12.72
N LEU A 573 8.38 -4.79 -12.23
CA LEU A 573 8.31 -5.45 -10.94
C LEU A 573 8.30 -6.97 -11.16
N VAL A 574 9.33 -7.66 -10.66
CA VAL A 574 9.43 -9.12 -10.76
C VAL A 574 8.95 -9.74 -9.45
N ALA A 575 7.86 -10.49 -9.50
CA ALA A 575 7.14 -10.95 -8.32
C ALA A 575 6.92 -12.47 -8.28
N ILE A 576 6.91 -13.01 -7.06
CA ILE A 576 6.49 -14.37 -6.75
C ILE A 576 5.26 -14.25 -5.85
N ARG A 577 4.07 -14.67 -6.30
CA ARG A 577 2.79 -14.76 -5.55
C ARG A 577 2.36 -13.53 -4.73
N CYS A 578 3.27 -12.76 -4.16
CA CYS A 578 2.98 -11.66 -3.24
C CYS A 578 2.17 -10.50 -3.83
N LEU A 579 2.02 -10.44 -5.16
CA LEU A 579 1.12 -9.50 -5.82
C LEU A 579 -0.30 -10.06 -6.02
N ASP A 580 -0.55 -11.33 -5.69
CA ASP A 580 -1.85 -11.94 -5.90
C ASP A 580 -2.89 -11.46 -4.88
N GLU A 581 -2.46 -10.95 -3.71
CA GLU A 581 -3.37 -10.50 -2.66
C GLU A 581 -2.93 -9.19 -2.00
N GLY A 582 -3.87 -8.27 -1.81
CA GLY A 582 -3.79 -7.12 -0.90
C GLY A 582 -3.06 -5.86 -1.39
N ILE A 583 -2.30 -5.87 -2.48
CA ILE A 583 -1.51 -4.70 -2.91
C ILE A 583 -2.22 -3.89 -3.98
N ASN A 584 -2.18 -2.56 -3.86
CA ASN A 584 -2.81 -1.64 -4.79
C ASN A 584 -1.77 -0.95 -5.68
N ILE A 585 -1.64 -1.37 -6.95
CA ILE A 585 -0.77 -0.73 -7.96
C ILE A 585 -1.59 -0.44 -9.22
N PRO A 586 -2.35 0.67 -9.28
CA PRO A 586 -3.22 0.97 -10.42
C PRO A 586 -2.46 1.28 -11.71
N SER A 587 -1.20 1.71 -11.60
CA SER A 587 -0.34 2.11 -12.73
C SER A 587 0.07 0.95 -13.64
N ILE A 588 -0.14 -0.32 -13.26
CA ILE A 588 0.20 -1.49 -14.08
C ILE A 588 -0.46 -1.38 -15.45
N LYS A 589 0.32 -1.37 -16.52
CA LYS A 589 -0.15 -1.39 -17.91
C LYS A 589 -0.09 -2.78 -18.52
N SER A 590 0.97 -3.51 -18.21
CA SER A 590 1.25 -4.82 -18.79
C SER A 590 1.58 -5.86 -17.72
N ALA A 591 1.28 -7.11 -17.98
CA ALA A 591 1.72 -8.24 -17.17
C ALA A 591 2.32 -9.34 -18.05
N LEU A 592 3.46 -9.88 -17.63
CA LEU A 592 4.06 -11.08 -18.20
C LEU A 592 3.91 -12.24 -17.21
N ILE A 593 3.22 -13.29 -17.63
CA ILE A 593 2.99 -14.49 -16.83
C ILE A 593 3.96 -15.59 -17.30
N LEU A 594 5.09 -15.75 -16.58
CA LEU A 594 6.03 -16.84 -16.77
C LEU A 594 5.63 -18.07 -15.94
N SER A 595 4.98 -17.81 -14.80
CA SER A 595 4.55 -18.85 -13.87
C SER A 595 3.13 -18.59 -13.41
N SER A 596 2.31 -19.60 -13.46
CA SER A 596 0.95 -19.60 -12.92
C SER A 596 0.63 -20.98 -12.34
N ASN A 597 -0.37 -21.01 -11.45
CA ASN A 597 -1.00 -22.26 -11.06
C ASN A 597 -2.30 -22.47 -11.86
N ASP A 598 -3.05 -23.51 -11.58
CA ASP A 598 -4.35 -23.81 -12.18
C ASP A 598 -5.53 -23.35 -11.29
N ASN A 599 -5.28 -22.43 -10.34
CA ASN A 599 -6.29 -21.92 -9.44
C ASN A 599 -7.08 -20.77 -10.09
N TYR A 600 -8.38 -20.97 -10.30
CA TYR A 600 -9.28 -19.97 -10.86
C TYR A 600 -9.27 -18.63 -10.13
N ARG A 601 -9.19 -18.65 -8.78
CA ARG A 601 -9.16 -17.43 -7.96
C ARG A 601 -7.95 -16.58 -8.26
N GLU A 602 -6.78 -17.20 -8.41
CA GLU A 602 -5.54 -16.49 -8.73
C GLU A 602 -5.65 -15.77 -10.09
N PHE A 603 -6.25 -16.40 -11.09
CA PHE A 603 -6.48 -15.75 -12.39
C PHE A 603 -7.39 -14.53 -12.27
N VAL A 604 -8.49 -14.65 -11.50
CA VAL A 604 -9.42 -13.55 -11.27
C VAL A 604 -8.75 -12.42 -10.49
N GLN A 605 -7.98 -12.74 -9.46
CA GLN A 605 -7.28 -11.76 -8.65
C GLN A 605 -6.18 -11.03 -9.43
N ARG A 606 -5.30 -11.74 -10.13
CA ARG A 606 -4.25 -11.14 -10.99
C ARG A 606 -4.86 -10.23 -12.04
N ARG A 607 -5.84 -10.75 -12.81
CA ARG A 607 -6.53 -9.99 -13.83
C ARG A 607 -7.14 -8.71 -13.26
N GLY A 608 -7.87 -8.80 -12.15
CA GLY A 608 -8.52 -7.65 -11.53
C GLY A 608 -7.55 -6.56 -11.04
N ARG A 609 -6.27 -6.89 -10.75
CA ARG A 609 -5.23 -5.91 -10.41
C ARG A 609 -4.70 -5.20 -11.63
N ILE A 610 -4.45 -5.95 -12.69
CA ILE A 610 -3.94 -5.41 -13.96
C ILE A 610 -4.96 -4.46 -14.59
N LEU A 611 -6.26 -4.70 -14.39
CA LEU A 611 -7.33 -3.99 -15.06
C LEU A 611 -7.86 -2.76 -14.31
N ARG A 612 -7.24 -2.32 -13.23
CA ARG A 612 -7.65 -1.12 -12.51
C ARG A 612 -7.57 0.11 -13.39
N LEU A 613 -8.55 1.01 -13.21
CA LEU A 613 -8.52 2.33 -13.81
C LEU A 613 -7.33 3.11 -13.25
N TYR A 614 -6.65 3.82 -14.11
CA TYR A 614 -5.53 4.68 -13.73
C TYR A 614 -5.41 5.86 -14.69
N THR A 615 -5.14 7.02 -14.13
CA THR A 615 -4.77 8.23 -14.86
C THR A 615 -3.39 8.65 -14.36
N ASP A 616 -2.47 8.83 -15.26
CA ASP A 616 -1.11 9.24 -14.89
C ASP A 616 -1.02 10.74 -14.54
N LYS A 617 0.16 11.17 -14.08
CA LYS A 617 0.44 12.57 -13.73
C LYS A 617 0.28 13.57 -14.90
N ASN A 618 0.24 13.07 -16.14
CA ASN A 618 0.03 13.87 -17.35
C ASN A 618 -1.44 13.85 -17.80
N ASN A 619 -2.36 13.38 -16.97
CA ASN A 619 -3.78 13.19 -17.28
C ASN A 619 -4.05 12.20 -18.44
N VAL A 620 -3.13 11.26 -18.68
CA VAL A 620 -3.32 10.20 -19.66
C VAL A 620 -3.99 9.01 -18.99
N GLU A 621 -5.19 8.70 -19.45
CA GLU A 621 -5.96 7.56 -18.94
C GLU A 621 -5.46 6.26 -19.54
N LYS A 622 -5.32 5.24 -18.69
CA LYS A 622 -5.10 3.87 -19.12
C LYS A 622 -6.38 3.32 -19.76
N LYS A 623 -6.34 3.10 -21.07
CA LYS A 623 -7.50 2.65 -21.87
C LYS A 623 -7.56 1.12 -22.00
N VAL A 624 -6.43 0.49 -22.16
CA VAL A 624 -6.29 -0.96 -22.38
C VAL A 624 -5.11 -1.47 -21.57
N ALA A 625 -5.23 -2.67 -21.01
CA ALA A 625 -4.13 -3.39 -20.39
C ALA A 625 -3.67 -4.55 -21.31
N HIS A 626 -2.44 -4.99 -21.15
CA HIS A 626 -1.86 -6.08 -21.93
C HIS A 626 -1.45 -7.24 -21.00
N ILE A 627 -1.89 -8.45 -21.33
CA ILE A 627 -1.51 -9.67 -20.60
C ILE A 627 -0.76 -10.57 -21.56
N TYR A 628 0.52 -10.73 -21.35
CA TYR A 628 1.40 -11.66 -22.04
C TYR A 628 1.51 -12.92 -21.20
N ASP A 629 1.22 -14.08 -21.79
CA ASP A 629 1.20 -15.35 -21.05
C ASP A 629 1.98 -16.41 -21.82
N VAL A 630 2.94 -17.02 -21.15
CA VAL A 630 3.79 -18.06 -21.76
C VAL A 630 3.13 -19.42 -21.58
N ILE A 631 2.52 -19.90 -22.65
CA ILE A 631 1.83 -21.21 -22.74
C ILE A 631 2.83 -22.28 -23.15
N VAL A 632 2.92 -23.34 -22.36
CA VAL A 632 3.80 -24.48 -22.65
C VAL A 632 3.00 -25.54 -23.37
N LEU A 633 3.40 -25.88 -24.62
CA LEU A 633 2.80 -26.92 -25.44
C LEU A 633 3.54 -28.23 -25.20
N PRO A 634 2.92 -29.25 -24.58
CA PRO A 634 3.54 -30.59 -24.45
C PRO A 634 3.43 -31.38 -25.74
N SER A 635 3.98 -32.58 -25.78
CA SER A 635 3.72 -33.54 -26.86
C SER A 635 2.22 -33.91 -26.92
N LEU A 636 1.73 -34.24 -28.12
CA LEU A 636 0.30 -34.56 -28.36
C LEU A 636 -0.24 -35.70 -27.49
N GLY A 637 0.62 -36.58 -27.01
CA GLY A 637 0.24 -37.66 -26.08
C GLY A 637 -0.01 -37.22 -24.63
N ASN A 638 0.38 -35.99 -24.22
CA ASN A 638 0.28 -35.51 -22.83
C ASN A 638 -0.93 -34.58 -22.62
N LYS A 639 -2.15 -35.16 -22.78
CA LYS A 639 -3.42 -34.42 -22.68
C LYS A 639 -3.57 -33.69 -21.34
N THR A 640 -3.24 -34.30 -20.20
CA THR A 640 -3.39 -33.70 -18.87
C THR A 640 -2.54 -32.46 -18.69
N PHE A 641 -1.34 -32.43 -19.26
CA PHE A 641 -0.52 -31.24 -19.27
C PHE A 641 -1.16 -30.12 -20.13
N ALA A 642 -1.62 -30.48 -21.33
CA ALA A 642 -2.28 -29.54 -22.24
C ALA A 642 -3.56 -28.97 -21.66
N GLU A 643 -4.39 -29.75 -20.95
CA GLU A 643 -5.61 -29.31 -20.27
C GLU A 643 -5.33 -28.13 -19.28
N ILE A 644 -4.25 -28.22 -18.50
CA ILE A 644 -3.89 -27.19 -17.52
C ILE A 644 -3.54 -25.89 -18.26
N GLU A 645 -2.72 -25.94 -19.28
CA GLU A 645 -2.28 -24.78 -20.04
C GLU A 645 -3.44 -24.17 -20.86
N PHE A 646 -4.26 -24.99 -21.50
CA PHE A 646 -5.39 -24.51 -22.30
C PHE A 646 -6.55 -23.97 -21.45
N ARG A 647 -6.72 -24.46 -20.22
CA ARG A 647 -7.64 -23.91 -19.25
C ARG A 647 -7.29 -22.44 -18.92
N ARG A 648 -6.01 -22.15 -18.70
CA ARG A 648 -5.52 -20.79 -18.48
C ARG A 648 -5.66 -19.93 -19.73
N PHE A 649 -5.30 -20.48 -20.89
CA PHE A 649 -5.48 -19.81 -22.17
C PHE A 649 -6.94 -19.41 -22.40
N TYR A 650 -7.89 -20.32 -22.21
CA TYR A 650 -9.31 -20.06 -22.34
C TYR A 650 -9.78 -18.96 -21.39
N GLU A 651 -9.41 -19.03 -20.11
CA GLU A 651 -9.87 -18.08 -19.08
C GLU A 651 -9.42 -16.65 -19.35
N TYR A 652 -8.21 -16.44 -19.85
CA TYR A 652 -7.75 -15.11 -20.24
C TYR A 652 -8.29 -14.68 -21.61
N SER A 653 -8.54 -15.60 -22.52
CA SER A 653 -9.03 -15.29 -23.88
C SER A 653 -10.49 -14.88 -23.92
N ARG A 654 -11.36 -15.53 -23.16
CA ARG A 654 -12.83 -15.40 -23.28
C ARG A 654 -13.36 -13.97 -23.08
N LEU A 655 -12.64 -13.11 -22.41
CA LEU A 655 -13.01 -11.72 -22.11
C LEU A 655 -12.08 -10.69 -22.75
N ALA A 656 -11.07 -11.09 -23.46
CA ALA A 656 -10.12 -10.21 -24.13
C ALA A 656 -10.75 -9.49 -25.33
N LEU A 657 -10.26 -8.28 -25.66
CA LEU A 657 -10.69 -7.54 -26.85
C LEU A 657 -10.45 -8.31 -28.16
N ASN A 658 -9.43 -9.14 -28.20
CA ASN A 658 -9.03 -9.98 -29.35
C ASN A 658 -9.51 -11.43 -29.21
N LYS A 659 -10.58 -11.67 -28.44
CA LYS A 659 -11.07 -13.02 -28.08
C LYS A 659 -11.37 -13.93 -29.28
N ASP A 660 -11.93 -13.38 -30.36
CA ASP A 660 -12.40 -14.20 -31.49
C ASP A 660 -11.22 -14.96 -32.14
N VAL A 661 -10.13 -14.26 -32.44
CA VAL A 661 -8.91 -14.87 -32.99
C VAL A 661 -8.27 -15.84 -31.99
N LEU A 662 -8.32 -15.52 -30.69
CA LEU A 662 -7.74 -16.37 -29.64
C LEU A 662 -8.53 -17.69 -29.46
N LEU A 663 -9.86 -17.59 -29.49
CA LEU A 663 -10.73 -18.79 -29.37
C LEU A 663 -10.63 -19.69 -30.58
N ASP A 664 -10.55 -19.14 -31.80
CA ASP A 664 -10.28 -19.91 -33.02
C ASP A 664 -8.92 -20.63 -32.93
N THR A 665 -7.89 -19.94 -32.42
CA THR A 665 -6.57 -20.54 -32.20
C THR A 665 -6.63 -21.67 -31.17
N LEU A 666 -7.33 -21.47 -30.06
CA LEU A 666 -7.50 -22.47 -29.01
C LEU A 666 -8.26 -23.69 -29.53
N GLU A 667 -9.32 -23.49 -30.34
CA GLU A 667 -10.08 -24.57 -30.95
C GLU A 667 -9.18 -25.44 -31.83
N GLY A 668 -8.28 -24.83 -32.60
CA GLY A 668 -7.26 -25.54 -33.37
C GLY A 668 -6.35 -26.41 -32.49
N TYR A 669 -5.90 -25.91 -31.35
CA TYR A 669 -5.10 -26.69 -30.39
C TYR A 669 -5.93 -27.81 -29.74
N LEU A 670 -7.16 -27.51 -29.30
CA LEU A 670 -8.03 -28.52 -28.70
C LEU A 670 -8.23 -29.71 -29.65
N ALA A 671 -8.49 -29.42 -30.93
CA ALA A 671 -8.63 -30.47 -31.97
C ALA A 671 -7.33 -31.29 -32.12
N GLN A 672 -6.15 -30.66 -32.09
CA GLN A 672 -4.86 -31.38 -32.22
C GLN A 672 -4.58 -32.30 -31.03
N TYR A 673 -5.00 -31.90 -29.81
CA TYR A 673 -4.81 -32.71 -28.60
C TYR A 673 -5.98 -33.66 -28.30
N ASP A 674 -6.99 -33.72 -29.19
CA ASP A 674 -8.23 -34.46 -28.98
C ASP A 674 -8.88 -34.13 -27.64
N LEU A 675 -9.03 -32.81 -27.41
CA LEU A 675 -9.66 -32.19 -26.24
C LEU A 675 -10.87 -31.34 -26.67
N THR A 676 -11.76 -31.09 -25.75
CA THR A 676 -12.95 -30.26 -25.93
C THR A 676 -12.95 -29.09 -24.93
N TYR A 677 -13.83 -28.11 -25.14
CA TYR A 677 -14.05 -27.04 -24.13
C TYR A 677 -14.52 -27.58 -22.76
N GLU A 678 -15.20 -28.73 -22.72
CA GLU A 678 -15.62 -29.36 -21.46
C GLU A 678 -14.42 -29.89 -20.65
N ASP A 679 -13.35 -30.32 -21.33
CA ASP A 679 -12.14 -30.85 -20.69
C ASP A 679 -11.31 -29.73 -20.03
N ILE A 680 -11.36 -28.53 -20.60
CA ILE A 680 -10.62 -27.36 -20.11
C ILE A 680 -11.45 -26.40 -19.23
N LYS A 681 -12.74 -26.65 -19.03
CA LYS A 681 -13.50 -25.93 -18.00
C LYS A 681 -12.92 -26.24 -16.63
N PHE A 682 -12.95 -25.25 -15.73
CA PHE A 682 -12.60 -25.49 -14.33
C PHE A 682 -13.57 -26.53 -13.75
N LYS A 683 -13.20 -27.78 -13.84
CA LYS A 683 -13.82 -28.86 -13.09
C LYS A 683 -13.19 -28.80 -11.70
N ASN A 684 -14.03 -28.73 -10.71
CA ASN A 684 -13.57 -28.83 -9.33
C ASN A 684 -13.24 -30.29 -9.07
N GLU A 685 -12.07 -30.69 -9.49
CA GLU A 685 -11.69 -32.09 -9.54
C GLU A 685 -11.52 -32.72 -8.15
N TYR A 686 -11.23 -31.92 -7.11
CA TYR A 686 -11.02 -32.48 -5.78
C TYR A 686 -11.51 -31.50 -4.69
N VAL A 687 -12.33 -31.98 -3.78
CA VAL A 687 -12.72 -31.23 -2.56
C VAL A 687 -11.49 -31.12 -1.66
N TYR A 688 -10.82 -29.99 -1.73
CA TYR A 688 -9.72 -29.69 -0.83
C TYR A 688 -10.25 -28.93 0.39
N GLY A 689 -10.11 -29.53 1.57
CA GLY A 689 -10.58 -28.98 2.84
C GLY A 689 -9.59 -28.05 3.54
N GLY A 690 -8.48 -27.70 2.93
CA GLY A 690 -7.44 -26.86 3.55
C GLY A 690 -6.80 -25.92 2.54
N ASP A 691 -6.45 -24.74 2.98
CA ASP A 691 -5.61 -23.81 2.22
C ASP A 691 -4.22 -24.45 2.05
N LEU A 692 -3.78 -24.60 0.80
CA LEU A 692 -2.43 -25.06 0.46
C LEU A 692 -1.34 -24.00 0.76
N ASP A 693 -1.70 -22.94 1.45
CA ASP A 693 -0.84 -21.79 1.77
C ASP A 693 -0.50 -21.79 3.28
N ASP A 694 0.46 -22.64 3.67
CA ASP A 694 1.32 -22.44 4.85
C ASP A 694 2.78 -22.36 4.41
#